data_2a9f79713829c4c63736f4f9f2737969
#
_entry.id   2a9f79713829c4c63736f4f9f2737969
#
_cell.length_a   1.000
_cell.length_b   1.000
_cell.length_c   1.000
_cell.angle_alpha   90.00
_cell.angle_beta   90.00
_cell.angle_gamma   90.00
#
_symmetry.space_group_name_H-M   'P 1'
#
loop_
_entity.id
_entity.type
_entity.pdbx_description
1 polymer ?
#
loop_
_entity_poly.entity_id
_entity_poly.type
_entity_poly.pdbx_seq_one_letter_code
_entity_poly.pdbx_strand_id
1 'polypeptide(L)'
;IAWNTLKSNMGETEKRIETHRIRCLSKLKMFLLAITCAFVSKTLSGSYMNSMLTQIERQFNIPTSLVGFINGSFEIGNLLLIIFVSYFGTKLHRPIMIGIGCVVMGLGCFLKSLPHFLMNQYEYESTVSVSGNLSSNSFLCMENGTQILRPTQDPSECTKEVKSLMWVYVLVGNIVRGMGETPILPLGISYIEDFAKFENSPLYIGLVETGAIIGPLIGLLLASFCANVYVDTGFVNTDDLIITPTDTRWVGAWWFGFLICAGVNVLTAIPFFFLPNTLPKEGLETNADIIKNENEDKQKEEVKKEKYGITKDFLPFMKSLSCNPIYMLFILVSVIQFNAFVNMISFMPKYLEQQYGISSSDAIFLMGIYNLPPICIGYIIGGLIMKKFKITVKQAAHIGCWLSLLEYLLYFLSFLMTCENSSVVGINTSYEGIPQDLYVENDIFADCNVDCNCPSKIWDPVCGNNGLSYLSACLAGCETSIGTGINMVFQNCSCIQTSGNSSAVLGLCDKGPDCSLMLQYFLILSAMSSFIYSLAAIPGYMVLLRCMKSEEKSLGVGLHTFCTRVFAGIPAPIYFGALMDSTCLHWGTLKCGESGACRIYDSTTFRYIYLGLPAALRGSSFVPALIILILLRKCHLPGENASSGTELIETKVKGKENECKDIYQKSTVLKDDELKTKL
;
A
#
# COMPACT_ATOMS: atom_id res chain seq x y z
N ILE A 1 -53.08 47.52 -1.27
CA ILE A 1 -52.06 47.53 -0.19
C ILE A 1 -51.81 46.09 0.27
N ALA A 2 -52.87 45.28 0.51
CA ALA A 2 -52.74 43.87 0.98
C ALA A 2 -52.01 42.94 -0.01
N TRP A 3 -52.09 43.18 -1.32
CA TRP A 3 -51.45 42.34 -2.35
C TRP A 3 -49.92 42.59 -2.45
N ASN A 4 -49.45 43.82 -2.18
CA ASN A 4 -48.03 44.12 -2.18
C ASN A 4 -47.31 43.63 -0.93
N THR A 5 -48.00 43.53 0.21
CA THR A 5 -47.47 42.96 1.45
C THR A 5 -47.34 41.44 1.35
N LEU A 6 -48.27 40.78 0.67
CA LEU A 6 -48.17 39.30 0.44
C LEU A 6 -47.03 38.94 -0.52
N LYS A 7 -46.77 39.76 -1.55
CA LYS A 7 -45.70 39.55 -2.52
C LYS A 7 -44.31 39.78 -1.91
N SER A 8 -44.20 40.77 -0.99
CA SER A 8 -42.99 41.05 -0.21
C SER A 8 -42.67 39.86 0.74
N ASN A 9 -43.68 39.38 1.45
CA ASN A 9 -43.50 38.25 2.38
C ASN A 9 -43.21 36.90 1.67
N MET A 10 -43.76 36.69 0.47
CA MET A 10 -43.42 35.53 -0.34
C MET A 10 -42.00 35.58 -0.87
N GLY A 11 -41.53 36.74 -1.31
CA GLY A 11 -40.11 36.93 -1.76
C GLY A 11 -39.07 36.78 -0.64
N GLU A 12 -39.42 37.21 0.59
CA GLU A 12 -38.56 36.96 1.76
C GLU A 12 -38.59 35.51 2.24
N THR A 13 -39.72 34.85 2.14
CA THR A 13 -39.85 33.44 2.49
C THR A 13 -39.14 32.54 1.47
N GLU A 14 -39.23 32.84 0.19
CA GLU A 14 -38.49 32.14 -0.87
C GLU A 14 -36.98 32.35 -0.72
N LYS A 15 -36.51 33.60 -0.49
CA LYS A 15 -35.10 33.86 -0.17
C LYS A 15 -34.63 33.20 1.12
N ARG A 16 -35.46 33.08 2.15
CA ARG A 16 -35.14 32.35 3.37
C ARG A 16 -35.10 30.83 3.10
N ILE A 17 -35.95 30.28 2.25
CA ILE A 17 -35.96 28.86 1.88
C ILE A 17 -34.76 28.54 0.99
N GLU A 18 -34.41 29.39 0.03
CA GLU A 18 -33.19 29.20 -0.79
C GLU A 18 -31.91 29.31 0.04
N THR A 19 -31.82 30.30 0.94
CA THR A 19 -30.67 30.39 1.86
C THR A 19 -30.64 29.26 2.87
N HIS A 20 -31.78 28.66 3.24
CA HIS A 20 -31.83 27.48 4.12
C HIS A 20 -31.47 26.18 3.37
N ARG A 21 -31.78 26.05 2.07
CA ARG A 21 -31.36 24.89 1.26
C ARG A 21 -29.86 24.88 0.99
N ILE A 22 -29.22 26.02 0.82
CA ILE A 22 -27.77 26.14 0.61
C ILE A 22 -27.00 26.03 1.94
N ARG A 23 -27.63 26.26 3.09
CA ARG A 23 -27.02 26.10 4.42
C ARG A 23 -26.90 24.66 4.90
N CYS A 24 -27.34 23.66 4.14
CA CYS A 24 -27.36 22.27 4.60
C CYS A 24 -25.96 21.61 4.69
N LEU A 25 -24.93 22.15 4.02
CA LEU A 25 -23.55 21.71 4.20
C LEU A 25 -22.70 22.85 4.79
N SER A 26 -22.28 22.70 6.05
CA SER A 26 -21.24 23.56 6.64
C SER A 26 -19.98 23.53 5.77
N LYS A 27 -19.28 24.66 5.61
CA LYS A 27 -18.03 24.75 4.83
C LYS A 27 -17.00 23.70 5.25
N LEU A 28 -16.97 23.34 6.55
CA LEU A 28 -16.13 22.25 7.07
C LEU A 28 -16.56 20.90 6.49
N LYS A 29 -17.86 20.61 6.39
CA LYS A 29 -18.35 19.34 5.80
C LYS A 29 -18.04 19.27 4.31
N MET A 30 -18.09 20.38 3.59
CA MET A 30 -17.62 20.44 2.19
C MET A 30 -16.13 20.15 2.07
N PHE A 31 -15.31 20.68 2.97
CA PHE A 31 -13.88 20.35 3.02
C PHE A 31 -13.66 18.88 3.32
N LEU A 32 -14.40 18.31 4.30
CA LEU A 32 -14.32 16.87 4.64
C LEU A 32 -14.66 15.98 3.45
N LEU A 33 -15.71 16.32 2.71
CA LEU A 33 -16.07 15.58 1.49
C LEU A 33 -14.96 15.69 0.43
N ALA A 34 -14.48 16.91 0.18
CA ALA A 34 -13.42 17.14 -0.80
C ALA A 34 -12.12 16.40 -0.44
N ILE A 35 -11.68 16.46 0.82
CA ILE A 35 -10.46 15.79 1.26
C ILE A 35 -10.61 14.26 1.22
N THR A 36 -11.78 13.71 1.57
CA THR A 36 -12.05 12.28 1.44
C THR A 36 -11.98 11.84 -0.03
N CYS A 37 -12.56 12.61 -0.95
CA CYS A 37 -12.44 12.34 -2.39
C CYS A 37 -10.98 12.42 -2.87
N ALA A 38 -10.19 13.37 -2.36
CA ALA A 38 -8.77 13.46 -2.69
C ALA A 38 -7.97 12.24 -2.17
N PHE A 39 -8.29 11.73 -0.98
CA PHE A 39 -7.69 10.49 -0.46
C PHE A 39 -8.08 9.27 -1.30
N VAL A 40 -9.35 9.13 -1.69
CA VAL A 40 -9.79 8.08 -2.63
C VAL A 40 -9.02 8.17 -3.94
N SER A 41 -8.95 9.34 -4.55
CA SER A 41 -8.29 9.57 -5.84
C SER A 41 -6.79 9.24 -5.81
N LYS A 42 -6.09 9.68 -4.74
CA LYS A 42 -4.67 9.43 -4.55
C LYS A 42 -4.35 7.94 -4.41
N THR A 43 -5.12 7.22 -3.57
CA THR A 43 -4.89 5.79 -3.30
C THR A 43 -5.37 4.90 -4.45
N LEU A 44 -6.42 5.29 -5.16
CA LEU A 44 -6.86 4.68 -6.43
C LEU A 44 -5.72 4.72 -7.46
N SER A 45 -5.11 5.89 -7.68
CA SER A 45 -4.02 6.05 -8.65
C SER A 45 -2.78 5.24 -8.26
N GLY A 46 -2.54 5.05 -6.95
CA GLY A 46 -1.44 4.23 -6.43
C GLY A 46 -1.66 2.73 -6.65
N SER A 47 -2.84 2.26 -6.28
CA SER A 47 -3.22 0.85 -6.45
C SER A 47 -3.26 0.45 -7.92
N TYR A 48 -3.82 1.31 -8.79
CA TYR A 48 -3.83 1.10 -10.23
C TYR A 48 -2.41 0.95 -10.78
N MET A 49 -1.47 1.84 -10.40
CA MET A 49 -0.08 1.74 -10.83
C MET A 49 0.56 0.41 -10.44
N ASN A 50 0.38 -0.01 -9.17
CA ASN A 50 0.94 -1.27 -8.69
C ASN A 50 0.39 -2.48 -9.45
N SER A 51 -0.89 -2.47 -9.81
CA SER A 51 -1.52 -3.57 -10.56
C SER A 51 -1.10 -3.63 -12.02
N MET A 52 -0.72 -2.48 -12.61
CA MET A 52 -0.31 -2.39 -14.03
C MET A 52 1.19 -2.58 -14.25
N LEU A 53 1.99 -2.79 -13.20
CA LEU A 53 3.45 -2.95 -13.34
C LEU A 53 3.86 -4.05 -14.32
N THR A 54 3.20 -5.20 -14.27
CA THR A 54 3.46 -6.32 -15.17
C THR A 54 3.14 -5.98 -16.64
N GLN A 55 2.07 -5.20 -16.87
CA GLN A 55 1.69 -4.77 -18.22
C GLN A 55 2.72 -3.76 -18.79
N ILE A 56 3.21 -2.86 -17.93
CA ILE A 56 4.28 -1.91 -18.25
C ILE A 56 5.59 -2.64 -18.54
N GLU A 57 5.93 -3.65 -17.75
CA GLU A 57 7.10 -4.53 -17.95
C GLU A 57 7.08 -5.19 -19.33
N ARG A 58 5.94 -5.77 -19.70
CA ARG A 58 5.74 -6.43 -21.00
C ARG A 58 5.75 -5.44 -22.14
N GLN A 59 5.06 -4.29 -22.01
CA GLN A 59 4.99 -3.25 -23.06
C GLN A 59 6.37 -2.72 -23.43
N PHE A 60 7.22 -2.45 -22.44
CA PHE A 60 8.54 -1.84 -22.69
C PHE A 60 9.69 -2.87 -22.73
N ASN A 61 9.39 -4.14 -22.53
CA ASN A 61 10.38 -5.22 -22.45
C ASN A 61 11.58 -4.86 -21.56
N ILE A 62 11.29 -4.39 -20.33
CA ILE A 62 12.27 -3.94 -19.35
C ILE A 62 12.43 -4.95 -18.20
N PRO A 63 13.61 -5.04 -17.56
CA PRO A 63 13.83 -5.97 -16.46
C PRO A 63 13.01 -5.57 -15.22
N THR A 64 12.60 -6.56 -14.42
CA THR A 64 11.80 -6.37 -13.20
C THR A 64 12.44 -5.42 -12.21
N SER A 65 13.79 -5.39 -12.09
CA SER A 65 14.52 -4.44 -11.27
C SER A 65 14.25 -2.98 -11.65
N LEU A 66 14.18 -2.69 -12.95
CA LEU A 66 13.87 -1.35 -13.46
C LEU A 66 12.40 -0.99 -13.20
N VAL A 67 11.49 -1.95 -13.33
CA VAL A 67 10.07 -1.77 -12.97
C VAL A 67 9.92 -1.43 -11.48
N GLY A 68 10.66 -2.11 -10.62
CA GLY A 68 10.72 -1.82 -9.18
C GLY A 68 11.22 -0.40 -8.91
N PHE A 69 12.25 0.06 -9.63
CA PHE A 69 12.75 1.44 -9.53
C PHE A 69 11.70 2.47 -10.01
N ILE A 70 11.00 2.20 -11.12
CA ILE A 70 9.91 3.04 -11.62
C ILE A 70 8.81 3.15 -10.54
N ASN A 71 8.44 2.05 -9.90
CA ASN A 71 7.45 2.07 -8.84
C ASN A 71 7.94 2.85 -7.61
N GLY A 72 9.18 2.63 -7.17
CA GLY A 72 9.79 3.34 -6.05
C GLY A 72 10.02 4.84 -6.29
N SER A 73 10.10 5.28 -7.54
CA SER A 73 10.31 6.69 -7.89
C SER A 73 9.23 7.64 -7.36
N PHE A 74 8.03 7.13 -7.13
CA PHE A 74 6.95 7.84 -6.45
C PHE A 74 7.34 8.34 -5.05
N GLU A 75 8.00 7.48 -4.27
CA GLU A 75 8.46 7.84 -2.92
C GLU A 75 9.53 8.93 -2.98
N ILE A 76 10.41 8.91 -3.98
CA ILE A 76 11.42 9.94 -4.20
C ILE A 76 10.74 11.30 -4.43
N GLY A 77 9.72 11.35 -5.31
CA GLY A 77 8.95 12.57 -5.57
C GLY A 77 8.28 13.13 -4.31
N ASN A 78 7.74 12.28 -3.48
CA ASN A 78 7.10 12.66 -2.22
C ASN A 78 8.13 13.19 -1.20
N LEU A 79 9.24 12.47 -1.01
CA LEU A 79 10.27 12.83 -0.03
C LEU A 79 10.93 14.17 -0.32
N LEU A 80 11.11 14.54 -1.60
CA LEU A 80 11.70 15.81 -1.99
C LEU A 80 10.94 17.02 -1.46
N LEU A 81 9.62 16.94 -1.36
CA LEU A 81 8.78 18.09 -1.06
C LEU A 81 8.09 18.02 0.31
N ILE A 82 7.97 16.85 0.96
CA ILE A 82 7.08 16.68 2.10
C ILE A 82 7.37 17.62 3.28
N ILE A 83 8.63 17.82 3.64
CA ILE A 83 9.02 18.68 4.75
C ILE A 83 8.74 20.16 4.40
N PHE A 84 9.11 20.56 3.18
CA PHE A 84 8.92 21.94 2.72
C PHE A 84 7.44 22.30 2.58
N VAL A 85 6.65 21.42 1.95
CA VAL A 85 5.21 21.63 1.78
C VAL A 85 4.49 21.63 3.13
N SER A 86 4.88 20.74 4.04
CA SER A 86 4.29 20.67 5.38
C SER A 86 4.55 21.94 6.20
N TYR A 87 5.70 22.57 6.04
CA TYR A 87 6.04 23.80 6.74
C TYR A 87 5.47 25.06 6.05
N PHE A 88 5.79 25.25 4.76
CA PHE A 88 5.35 26.42 4.03
C PHE A 88 3.86 26.41 3.71
N GLY A 89 3.27 25.25 3.48
CA GLY A 89 1.86 25.10 3.18
C GLY A 89 0.93 25.56 4.29
N THR A 90 1.36 25.57 5.56
CA THR A 90 0.58 26.12 6.67
C THR A 90 0.50 27.62 6.66
N LYS A 91 1.51 28.29 6.09
CA LYS A 91 1.58 29.76 5.95
C LYS A 91 0.86 30.27 4.72
N LEU A 92 0.56 29.37 3.77
CA LEU A 92 -0.16 29.64 2.54
C LEU A 92 -1.64 29.23 2.67
N HIS A 93 -2.38 29.37 1.59
CA HIS A 93 -3.78 28.96 1.53
C HIS A 93 -3.88 27.43 1.43
N ARG A 94 -4.07 26.73 2.58
CA ARG A 94 -4.03 25.26 2.68
C ARG A 94 -4.94 24.53 1.67
N PRO A 95 -6.25 24.87 1.52
CA PRO A 95 -7.09 24.22 0.52
C PRO A 95 -6.57 24.36 -0.91
N ILE A 96 -6.12 25.57 -1.29
CA ILE A 96 -5.55 25.80 -2.64
C ILE A 96 -4.30 24.95 -2.86
N MET A 97 -3.42 24.82 -1.86
CA MET A 97 -2.23 23.97 -1.96
C MET A 97 -2.58 22.50 -2.16
N ILE A 98 -3.62 22.01 -1.48
CA ILE A 98 -4.14 20.65 -1.69
C ILE A 98 -4.72 20.53 -3.12
N GLY A 99 -5.49 21.50 -3.58
CA GLY A 99 -6.04 21.54 -4.93
C GLY A 99 -4.95 21.51 -6.02
N ILE A 100 -3.90 22.31 -5.87
CA ILE A 100 -2.73 22.30 -6.76
C ILE A 100 -2.07 20.92 -6.74
N GLY A 101 -1.91 20.31 -5.56
CA GLY A 101 -1.39 18.95 -5.41
C GLY A 101 -2.20 17.93 -6.22
N CYS A 102 -3.52 17.99 -6.15
CA CYS A 102 -4.41 17.10 -6.93
C CYS A 102 -4.24 17.33 -8.45
N VAL A 103 -4.11 18.57 -8.91
CA VAL A 103 -3.84 18.86 -10.33
C VAL A 103 -2.49 18.30 -10.77
N VAL A 104 -1.44 18.47 -9.95
CA VAL A 104 -0.10 17.91 -10.23
C VAL A 104 -0.13 16.39 -10.26
N MET A 105 -0.90 15.74 -9.37
CA MET A 105 -1.12 14.27 -9.44
C MET A 105 -1.80 13.87 -10.76
N GLY A 106 -2.81 14.62 -11.19
CA GLY A 106 -3.49 14.41 -12.46
C GLY A 106 -2.52 14.51 -13.64
N LEU A 107 -1.67 15.56 -13.65
CA LEU A 107 -0.62 15.72 -14.65
C LEU A 107 0.37 14.54 -14.64
N GLY A 108 0.79 14.05 -13.47
CA GLY A 108 1.65 12.88 -13.35
C GLY A 108 1.00 11.61 -13.91
N CYS A 109 -0.30 11.39 -13.68
CA CYS A 109 -1.03 10.28 -14.28
C CYS A 109 -1.16 10.42 -15.81
N PHE A 110 -1.40 11.64 -16.31
CA PHE A 110 -1.44 11.92 -17.74
C PHE A 110 -0.08 11.64 -18.42
N LEU A 111 1.02 12.08 -17.81
CA LEU A 111 2.38 11.80 -18.33
C LEU A 111 2.67 10.31 -18.43
N LYS A 112 2.13 9.49 -17.51
CA LYS A 112 2.27 8.03 -17.57
C LYS A 112 1.54 7.41 -18.76
N SER A 113 0.42 7.96 -19.21
CA SER A 113 -0.32 7.47 -20.35
C SER A 113 0.27 7.93 -21.68
N LEU A 114 1.10 8.98 -21.68
CA LEU A 114 1.63 9.61 -22.89
C LEU A 114 2.43 8.68 -23.82
N PRO A 115 3.25 7.72 -23.33
CA PRO A 115 4.00 6.81 -24.18
C PRO A 115 3.13 6.06 -25.18
N HIS A 116 1.92 5.64 -24.81
CA HIS A 116 1.02 4.94 -25.71
C HIS A 116 0.70 5.74 -26.97
N PHE A 117 0.53 7.07 -26.86
CA PHE A 117 0.22 7.96 -27.98
C PHE A 117 1.45 8.35 -28.81
N LEU A 118 2.65 8.14 -28.30
CA LEU A 118 3.91 8.47 -28.95
C LEU A 118 4.60 7.24 -29.59
N MET A 119 4.18 6.03 -29.22
CA MET A 119 4.71 4.76 -29.74
C MET A 119 3.84 4.26 -30.89
N ASN A 120 4.46 3.43 -31.74
CA ASN A 120 3.73 2.64 -32.72
C ASN A 120 2.91 1.54 -32.04
N GLN A 121 2.01 0.90 -32.80
CA GLN A 121 1.22 -0.23 -32.34
C GLN A 121 2.09 -1.32 -31.71
N TYR A 122 1.56 -2.02 -30.72
CA TYR A 122 2.27 -3.10 -30.05
C TYR A 122 2.37 -4.32 -30.97
N GLU A 123 3.57 -4.65 -31.35
CA GLU A 123 3.89 -5.88 -32.10
C GLU A 123 4.30 -6.97 -31.10
N TYR A 124 3.50 -8.02 -31.01
CA TYR A 124 3.88 -9.21 -30.24
C TYR A 124 4.64 -10.18 -31.13
N GLU A 125 5.71 -10.77 -30.61
CA GLU A 125 6.44 -11.82 -31.30
C GLU A 125 5.51 -13.02 -31.53
N SER A 126 5.08 -13.22 -32.78
CA SER A 126 4.39 -14.42 -33.20
C SER A 126 5.41 -15.48 -33.60
N THR A 127 5.72 -16.38 -32.69
CA THR A 127 6.52 -17.59 -33.01
C THR A 127 5.70 -18.67 -33.73
N VAL A 128 4.44 -18.42 -34.01
CA VAL A 128 3.60 -19.28 -34.83
C VAL A 128 3.68 -18.79 -36.25
N SER A 129 4.66 -19.27 -37.02
CA SER A 129 4.48 -19.38 -38.47
C SER A 129 3.24 -20.26 -38.68
N VAL A 130 2.20 -19.69 -39.30
CA VAL A 130 1.03 -20.43 -39.78
C VAL A 130 1.48 -21.28 -40.95
N SER A 131 2.14 -22.39 -40.66
CA SER A 131 2.44 -23.48 -41.57
C SER A 131 1.87 -24.73 -40.94
N GLY A 132 0.84 -25.24 -41.59
CA GLY A 132 0.05 -26.36 -41.10
C GLY A 132 0.88 -27.56 -40.71
N ASN A 133 0.39 -28.29 -39.73
CA ASN A 133 0.79 -29.63 -39.34
C ASN A 133 2.19 -29.80 -38.74
N LEU A 134 2.54 -29.07 -37.69
CA LEU A 134 3.45 -29.61 -36.68
C LEU A 134 2.89 -29.25 -35.29
N SER A 135 2.32 -30.25 -34.63
CA SER A 135 2.00 -30.19 -33.21
C SER A 135 3.25 -29.82 -32.44
N SER A 136 3.11 -28.90 -31.50
CA SER A 136 4.15 -28.42 -30.57
C SER A 136 4.58 -29.53 -29.60
N ASN A 137 5.30 -30.55 -30.07
CA ASN A 137 5.79 -31.66 -29.27
C ASN A 137 7.17 -31.43 -28.66
N SER A 138 7.67 -30.17 -28.61
CA SER A 138 9.06 -29.90 -28.21
C SER A 138 9.34 -29.98 -26.71
N PHE A 139 8.36 -30.33 -25.87
CA PHE A 139 8.49 -30.41 -24.41
C PHE A 139 8.09 -31.78 -23.82
N LEU A 140 7.99 -32.82 -24.64
CA LEU A 140 7.63 -34.16 -24.25
C LEU A 140 8.83 -35.09 -24.32
N CYS A 141 8.77 -36.26 -23.61
CA CYS A 141 9.78 -37.30 -23.71
C CYS A 141 9.71 -37.96 -25.08
N MET A 142 10.77 -37.86 -25.90
CA MET A 142 10.89 -38.50 -27.18
C MET A 142 11.94 -39.61 -27.09
N GLU A 143 11.51 -40.83 -27.19
CA GLU A 143 12.35 -42.02 -27.36
C GLU A 143 12.91 -42.04 -28.80
N ASN A 144 14.24 -42.00 -28.95
CA ASN A 144 15.04 -41.93 -30.18
C ASN A 144 15.45 -40.53 -30.68
N GLY A 145 16.71 -40.24 -30.38
CA GLY A 145 17.56 -39.13 -30.79
C GLY A 145 17.53 -38.65 -32.25
N THR A 146 16.41 -38.21 -32.75
CA THR A 146 16.40 -37.21 -33.83
C THR A 146 16.67 -35.85 -33.21
N GLN A 147 17.93 -35.46 -33.25
CA GLN A 147 18.36 -34.09 -33.00
C GLN A 147 17.53 -33.16 -33.92
N ILE A 148 16.41 -32.69 -33.43
CA ILE A 148 15.86 -31.43 -33.93
C ILE A 148 16.93 -30.41 -33.53
N LEU A 149 17.66 -29.96 -34.52
CA LEU A 149 18.63 -28.88 -34.43
C LEU A 149 18.10 -27.82 -33.47
N ARG A 150 18.69 -27.78 -32.24
CA ARG A 150 18.64 -26.57 -31.44
C ARG A 150 19.06 -25.47 -32.39
N PRO A 151 18.29 -24.38 -32.55
CA PRO A 151 18.92 -23.17 -32.98
C PRO A 151 20.01 -22.93 -31.93
N THR A 152 21.26 -23.12 -32.32
CA THR A 152 22.40 -22.60 -31.57
C THR A 152 22.12 -21.12 -31.44
N GLN A 153 21.54 -20.71 -30.29
CA GLN A 153 21.50 -19.32 -29.94
C GLN A 153 22.98 -18.92 -29.81
N ASP A 154 23.46 -18.26 -30.86
CA ASP A 154 24.75 -17.60 -30.84
C ASP A 154 24.77 -16.72 -29.57
N PRO A 155 25.85 -16.76 -28.77
CA PRO A 155 26.01 -15.86 -27.63
C PRO A 155 25.97 -14.37 -28.01
N SER A 156 26.00 -14.07 -29.33
CA SER A 156 25.89 -12.71 -29.90
C SER A 156 24.44 -12.18 -29.98
N GLU A 157 23.42 -13.03 -29.90
CA GLU A 157 22.00 -12.57 -29.94
C GLU A 157 21.48 -12.01 -28.62
N CYS A 158 22.26 -12.09 -27.55
CA CYS A 158 22.00 -11.32 -26.33
C CYS A 158 22.39 -9.84 -26.44
N THR A 159 22.68 -9.34 -27.67
CA THR A 159 22.89 -7.91 -27.89
C THR A 159 21.57 -7.16 -27.66
N LYS A 160 21.63 -6.29 -26.68
CA LYS A 160 20.57 -5.36 -26.26
C LYS A 160 19.91 -4.71 -27.48
N GLU A 161 18.71 -5.14 -27.84
CA GLU A 161 17.85 -4.30 -28.66
C GLU A 161 17.82 -2.88 -28.07
N VAL A 162 17.85 -1.88 -28.95
CA VAL A 162 17.81 -0.46 -28.53
C VAL A 162 16.51 -0.26 -27.79
N LYS A 163 16.57 -0.35 -26.44
CA LYS A 163 15.43 -0.20 -25.57
C LYS A 163 14.81 1.16 -25.80
N SER A 164 13.57 1.19 -26.21
CA SER A 164 12.80 2.43 -26.29
C SER A 164 12.88 3.17 -24.94
N LEU A 165 13.38 4.40 -24.94
CA LEU A 165 13.46 5.24 -23.74
C LEU A 165 12.09 5.76 -23.27
N MET A 166 10.99 5.29 -23.86
CA MET A 166 9.62 5.75 -23.53
C MET A 166 9.20 5.40 -22.11
N TRP A 167 9.77 4.38 -21.46
CA TRP A 167 9.54 4.11 -20.04
C TRP A 167 9.93 5.28 -19.13
N VAL A 168 10.81 6.20 -19.57
CA VAL A 168 11.20 7.39 -18.81
C VAL A 168 10.02 8.31 -18.55
N TYR A 169 9.05 8.40 -19.45
CA TYR A 169 7.82 9.18 -19.24
C TYR A 169 7.00 8.61 -18.09
N VAL A 170 6.95 7.28 -17.96
CA VAL A 170 6.28 6.60 -16.83
C VAL A 170 7.02 6.90 -15.52
N LEU A 171 8.35 6.87 -15.53
CA LEU A 171 9.19 7.22 -14.39
C LEU A 171 8.95 8.67 -13.93
N VAL A 172 9.07 9.62 -14.86
CA VAL A 172 8.87 11.06 -14.57
C VAL A 172 7.44 11.31 -14.13
N GLY A 173 6.45 10.72 -14.79
CA GLY A 173 5.04 10.82 -14.39
C GLY A 173 4.80 10.30 -12.98
N ASN A 174 5.51 9.25 -12.55
CA ASN A 174 5.38 8.71 -11.19
C ASN A 174 6.05 9.62 -10.14
N ILE A 175 7.18 10.26 -10.45
CA ILE A 175 7.82 11.29 -9.61
C ILE A 175 6.89 12.50 -9.45
N VAL A 176 6.33 13.02 -10.56
CA VAL A 176 5.41 14.16 -10.56
C VAL A 176 4.15 13.85 -9.74
N ARG A 177 3.61 12.62 -9.88
CA ARG A 177 2.49 12.16 -9.05
C ARG A 177 2.86 12.17 -7.57
N GLY A 178 4.05 11.70 -7.19
CA GLY A 178 4.56 11.73 -5.81
C GLY A 178 4.65 13.14 -5.25
N MET A 179 5.17 14.10 -6.04
CA MET A 179 5.21 15.50 -5.64
C MET A 179 3.80 16.08 -5.41
N GLY A 180 2.84 15.74 -6.27
CA GLY A 180 1.46 16.20 -6.16
C GLY A 180 0.71 15.63 -4.95
N GLU A 181 1.04 14.42 -4.50
CA GLU A 181 0.42 13.78 -3.34
C GLU A 181 0.84 14.44 -2.01
N THR A 182 2.01 15.07 -1.98
CA THR A 182 2.67 15.56 -0.77
C THR A 182 1.81 16.48 0.12
N PRO A 183 1.04 17.48 -0.39
CA PRO A 183 0.28 18.40 0.46
C PRO A 183 -0.98 17.80 1.07
N ILE A 184 -1.51 16.69 0.53
CA ILE A 184 -2.84 16.20 0.89
C ILE A 184 -2.90 15.76 2.35
N LEU A 185 -1.98 14.90 2.80
CA LEU A 185 -2.00 14.36 4.15
C LEU A 185 -1.67 15.42 5.22
N PRO A 186 -0.50 16.10 5.21
CA PRO A 186 -0.13 16.99 6.31
C PRO A 186 -1.02 18.22 6.40
N LEU A 187 -1.40 18.82 5.27
CA LEU A 187 -2.25 20.00 5.28
C LEU A 187 -3.73 19.67 5.51
N GLY A 188 -4.21 18.54 4.97
CA GLY A 188 -5.59 18.10 5.14
C GLY A 188 -5.90 17.74 6.60
N ILE A 189 -5.07 16.92 7.22
CA ILE A 189 -5.27 16.50 8.62
C ILE A 189 -5.11 17.69 9.58
N SER A 190 -4.09 18.52 9.38
CA SER A 190 -3.91 19.71 10.24
C SER A 190 -5.06 20.71 10.11
N TYR A 191 -5.66 20.86 8.92
CA TYR A 191 -6.83 21.71 8.72
C TYR A 191 -8.06 21.18 9.46
N ILE A 192 -8.31 19.86 9.43
CA ILE A 192 -9.40 19.23 10.19
C ILE A 192 -9.21 19.47 11.69
N GLU A 193 -8.01 19.23 12.22
CA GLU A 193 -7.75 19.35 13.66
C GLU A 193 -7.86 20.79 14.16
N ASP A 194 -7.55 21.80 13.31
CA ASP A 194 -7.61 23.22 13.70
C ASP A 194 -9.05 23.76 13.73
N PHE A 195 -9.94 23.30 12.84
CA PHE A 195 -11.29 23.86 12.66
C PHE A 195 -12.42 22.97 13.16
N ALA A 196 -12.18 21.65 13.31
CA ALA A 196 -13.16 20.74 13.88
C ALA A 196 -13.25 20.91 15.41
N LYS A 197 -14.41 20.60 15.98
CA LYS A 197 -14.56 20.47 17.42
C LYS A 197 -13.70 19.31 17.92
N PHE A 198 -13.03 19.50 19.07
CA PHE A 198 -12.14 18.51 19.68
C PHE A 198 -12.75 17.09 19.75
N GLU A 199 -14.06 17.02 20.05
CA GLU A 199 -14.81 15.76 20.16
C GLU A 199 -15.11 15.13 18.78
N ASN A 200 -15.21 15.92 17.71
CA ASN A 200 -15.58 15.48 16.36
C ASN A 200 -14.36 15.12 15.49
N SER A 201 -13.21 15.71 15.78
CA SER A 201 -11.98 15.53 15.00
C SER A 201 -11.61 14.04 14.75
N PRO A 202 -11.69 13.13 15.76
CA PRO A 202 -11.39 11.71 15.55
C PRO A 202 -12.32 11.03 14.54
N LEU A 203 -13.61 11.38 14.57
CA LEU A 203 -14.58 10.84 13.59
C LEU A 203 -14.27 11.31 12.18
N TYR A 204 -13.94 12.60 12.03
CA TYR A 204 -13.64 13.18 10.71
C TYR A 204 -12.36 12.58 10.11
N ILE A 205 -11.33 12.38 10.92
CA ILE A 205 -10.10 11.70 10.49
C ILE A 205 -10.40 10.25 10.11
N GLY A 206 -11.21 9.53 10.90
CA GLY A 206 -11.62 8.16 10.60
C GLY A 206 -12.38 8.04 9.27
N LEU A 207 -13.22 9.02 8.92
CA LEU A 207 -13.93 9.06 7.64
C LEU A 207 -12.96 9.30 6.46
N VAL A 208 -11.97 10.17 6.63
CA VAL A 208 -10.95 10.46 5.61
C VAL A 208 -10.07 9.22 5.38
N GLU A 209 -9.63 8.56 6.44
CA GLU A 209 -8.84 7.33 6.36
C GLU A 209 -9.63 6.16 5.74
N THR A 210 -10.94 6.10 5.98
CA THR A 210 -11.83 5.15 5.27
C THR A 210 -11.79 5.39 3.76
N GLY A 211 -11.77 6.65 3.32
CA GLY A 211 -11.60 7.01 1.90
C GLY A 211 -10.29 6.47 1.32
N ALA A 212 -9.20 6.52 2.10
CA ALA A 212 -7.90 5.99 1.69
C ALA A 212 -7.90 4.47 1.41
N ILE A 213 -8.87 3.73 1.96
CA ILE A 213 -9.00 2.28 1.77
C ILE A 213 -9.97 1.93 0.64
N ILE A 214 -10.99 2.75 0.42
CA ILE A 214 -11.92 2.57 -0.71
C ILE A 214 -11.18 2.75 -2.04
N GLY A 215 -10.21 3.67 -2.11
CA GLY A 215 -9.43 3.92 -3.31
C GLY A 215 -8.75 2.69 -3.91
N PRO A 216 -8.00 1.89 -3.14
CA PRO A 216 -7.39 0.65 -3.62
C PRO A 216 -8.40 -0.35 -4.20
N LEU A 217 -9.56 -0.49 -3.60
CA LEU A 217 -10.60 -1.39 -4.12
C LEU A 217 -11.05 -0.97 -5.52
N ILE A 218 -11.36 0.33 -5.69
CA ILE A 218 -11.75 0.88 -7.01
C ILE A 218 -10.58 0.76 -7.99
N GLY A 219 -9.35 0.99 -7.54
CA GLY A 219 -8.13 0.89 -8.34
C GLY A 219 -7.88 -0.53 -8.88
N LEU A 220 -8.10 -1.55 -8.05
CA LEU A 220 -8.00 -2.97 -8.44
C LEU A 220 -9.08 -3.35 -9.48
N LEU A 221 -10.33 -2.92 -9.26
CA LEU A 221 -11.41 -3.17 -10.21
C LEU A 221 -11.13 -2.49 -11.56
N LEU A 222 -10.67 -1.24 -11.54
CA LEU A 222 -10.27 -0.52 -12.76
C LEU A 222 -9.10 -1.22 -13.46
N ALA A 223 -8.11 -1.70 -12.68
CA ALA A 223 -6.96 -2.40 -13.22
C ALA A 223 -7.38 -3.73 -13.88
N SER A 224 -8.24 -4.51 -13.24
CA SER A 224 -8.77 -5.75 -13.80
C SER A 224 -9.53 -5.50 -15.10
N PHE A 225 -10.36 -4.47 -15.15
CA PHE A 225 -11.07 -4.09 -16.36
C PHE A 225 -10.09 -3.71 -17.49
N CYS A 226 -9.12 -2.82 -17.22
CA CYS A 226 -8.15 -2.38 -18.22
C CYS A 226 -7.20 -3.50 -18.69
N ALA A 227 -6.86 -4.45 -17.81
CA ALA A 227 -6.01 -5.58 -18.17
C ALA A 227 -6.70 -6.56 -19.13
N ASN A 228 -8.02 -6.66 -19.10
CA ASN A 228 -8.79 -7.51 -20.00
C ASN A 228 -9.02 -6.85 -21.39
N VAL A 229 -8.83 -5.55 -21.51
CA VAL A 229 -8.96 -4.83 -22.79
C VAL A 229 -7.59 -4.76 -23.45
N TYR A 230 -7.49 -5.09 -24.73
CA TYR A 230 -6.22 -5.05 -25.47
C TYR A 230 -5.63 -3.63 -25.57
N VAL A 231 -4.31 -3.50 -25.54
CA VAL A 231 -3.60 -2.20 -25.48
C VAL A 231 -3.95 -1.27 -26.65
N ASP A 232 -4.08 -1.79 -27.87
CA ASP A 232 -4.40 -1.03 -29.08
C ASP A 232 -5.89 -1.15 -29.47
N THR A 233 -6.77 -1.32 -28.48
CA THR A 233 -8.22 -1.32 -28.71
C THR A 233 -8.67 -0.03 -29.39
N GLY A 234 -9.40 -0.17 -30.49
CA GLY A 234 -9.86 0.91 -31.35
C GLY A 234 -9.02 1.11 -32.62
N PHE A 235 -7.81 0.56 -32.69
CA PHE A 235 -6.93 0.57 -33.86
C PHE A 235 -6.82 -0.82 -34.52
N VAL A 236 -7.07 -1.88 -33.74
CA VAL A 236 -6.97 -3.28 -34.21
C VAL A 236 -8.31 -3.96 -33.92
N ASN A 237 -8.79 -4.77 -34.89
CA ASN A 237 -9.96 -5.62 -34.68
C ASN A 237 -9.60 -6.74 -33.70
N THR A 238 -10.28 -6.78 -32.56
CA THR A 238 -10.04 -7.78 -31.50
C THR A 238 -10.34 -9.21 -31.94
N ASP A 239 -11.15 -9.39 -32.98
CA ASP A 239 -11.52 -10.70 -33.53
C ASP A 239 -10.39 -11.35 -34.35
N ASP A 240 -9.40 -10.55 -34.80
CA ASP A 240 -8.24 -11.02 -35.56
C ASP A 240 -7.04 -11.38 -34.64
N LEU A 241 -7.18 -11.18 -33.32
CA LEU A 241 -6.11 -11.47 -32.36
C LEU A 241 -6.03 -12.95 -32.02
N ILE A 242 -4.86 -13.54 -32.19
CA ILE A 242 -4.58 -14.96 -31.86
C ILE A 242 -4.32 -15.15 -30.38
N ILE A 243 -4.00 -14.06 -29.64
CA ILE A 243 -3.65 -14.09 -28.22
C ILE A 243 -4.87 -13.74 -27.34
N THR A 244 -4.96 -14.40 -26.18
CA THR A 244 -6.01 -14.19 -25.18
C THR A 244 -5.46 -13.50 -23.94
N PRO A 245 -6.30 -12.91 -23.08
CA PRO A 245 -5.85 -12.27 -21.83
C PRO A 245 -5.07 -13.19 -20.87
N THR A 246 -5.15 -14.50 -21.06
CA THR A 246 -4.40 -15.51 -20.30
C THR A 246 -3.00 -15.77 -20.87
N ASP A 247 -2.70 -15.29 -22.09
CA ASP A 247 -1.38 -15.44 -22.71
C ASP A 247 -0.37 -14.49 -22.06
N THR A 248 0.86 -14.97 -21.87
CA THR A 248 1.97 -14.17 -21.31
C THR A 248 2.39 -13.00 -22.21
N ARG A 249 2.03 -13.05 -23.51
CA ARG A 249 2.28 -12.00 -24.52
C ARG A 249 1.20 -10.93 -24.53
N TRP A 250 0.09 -11.15 -23.85
CA TRP A 250 -1.00 -10.17 -23.77
C TRP A 250 -0.58 -8.93 -23.01
N VAL A 251 -0.85 -7.74 -23.57
CA VAL A 251 -0.72 -6.45 -22.91
C VAL A 251 -2.08 -5.76 -22.88
N GLY A 252 -2.53 -5.45 -21.67
CA GLY A 252 -3.80 -4.74 -21.46
C GLY A 252 -3.69 -3.23 -21.67
N ALA A 253 -4.82 -2.55 -21.80
CA ALA A 253 -4.92 -1.10 -22.03
C ALA A 253 -4.52 -0.29 -20.76
N TRP A 254 -3.29 -0.45 -20.30
CA TRP A 254 -2.72 0.17 -19.11
C TRP A 254 -2.81 1.71 -19.12
N TRP A 255 -2.68 2.33 -20.28
CA TRP A 255 -2.73 3.77 -20.49
C TRP A 255 -4.11 4.38 -20.18
N PHE A 256 -5.18 3.63 -20.50
CA PHE A 256 -6.57 4.10 -20.36
C PHE A 256 -6.94 4.36 -18.91
N GLY A 257 -6.59 3.48 -17.98
CA GLY A 257 -6.84 3.70 -16.58
C GLY A 257 -6.01 4.86 -15.99
N PHE A 258 -4.81 5.15 -16.51
CA PHE A 258 -4.09 6.36 -16.11
C PHE A 258 -4.80 7.64 -16.54
N LEU A 259 -5.45 7.66 -17.70
CA LEU A 259 -6.28 8.80 -18.13
C LEU A 259 -7.48 8.99 -17.21
N ILE A 260 -8.16 7.91 -16.82
CA ILE A 260 -9.25 7.96 -15.84
C ILE A 260 -8.74 8.50 -14.50
N CYS A 261 -7.62 7.99 -14.00
CA CYS A 261 -6.99 8.50 -12.79
C CYS A 261 -6.63 9.99 -12.89
N ALA A 262 -6.13 10.44 -14.04
CA ALA A 262 -5.82 11.85 -14.27
C ALA A 262 -7.10 12.70 -14.19
N GLY A 263 -8.17 12.29 -14.85
CA GLY A 263 -9.47 12.98 -14.80
C GLY A 263 -10.04 13.06 -13.39
N VAL A 264 -10.05 11.95 -12.65
CA VAL A 264 -10.53 11.90 -11.26
C VAL A 264 -9.71 12.81 -10.36
N ASN A 265 -8.37 12.82 -10.47
CA ASN A 265 -7.51 13.70 -9.69
C ASN A 265 -7.80 15.19 -9.96
N VAL A 266 -7.99 15.58 -11.23
CA VAL A 266 -8.33 16.97 -11.61
C VAL A 266 -9.73 17.34 -11.10
N LEU A 267 -10.72 16.47 -11.23
CA LEU A 267 -12.08 16.70 -10.72
C LEU A 267 -12.09 16.90 -9.20
N THR A 268 -11.32 16.11 -8.46
CA THR A 268 -11.21 16.25 -7.00
C THR A 268 -10.49 17.52 -6.57
N ALA A 269 -9.72 18.17 -7.45
CA ALA A 269 -9.07 19.44 -7.18
C ALA A 269 -10.06 20.63 -7.14
N ILE A 270 -11.12 20.58 -7.95
CA ILE A 270 -12.05 21.69 -8.17
C ILE A 270 -12.63 22.26 -6.87
N PRO A 271 -13.18 21.48 -5.94
CA PRO A 271 -13.77 22.02 -4.71
C PRO A 271 -12.78 22.82 -3.86
N PHE A 272 -11.49 22.46 -3.88
CA PHE A 272 -10.48 23.11 -3.03
C PHE A 272 -10.18 24.55 -3.42
N PHE A 273 -10.38 24.93 -4.68
CA PHE A 273 -10.19 26.31 -5.13
C PHE A 273 -11.28 27.25 -4.64
N PHE A 274 -12.44 26.74 -4.24
CA PHE A 274 -13.57 27.54 -3.71
C PHE A 274 -13.63 27.56 -2.18
N LEU A 275 -12.77 26.81 -1.49
CA LEU A 275 -12.76 26.73 -0.03
C LEU A 275 -11.92 27.86 0.58
N PRO A 276 -12.38 28.49 1.67
CA PRO A 276 -11.64 29.56 2.34
C PRO A 276 -10.45 29.02 3.12
N ASN A 277 -9.45 29.88 3.35
CA ASN A 277 -8.26 29.50 4.13
C ASN A 277 -8.56 29.27 5.62
N THR A 278 -9.47 30.06 6.18
CA THR A 278 -9.88 29.99 7.60
C THR A 278 -11.37 29.75 7.71
N LEU A 279 -11.75 28.93 8.68
CA LEU A 279 -13.13 28.63 9.02
C LEU A 279 -13.40 29.02 10.47
N PRO A 280 -14.64 29.43 10.83
CA PRO A 280 -15.02 29.50 12.24
C PRO A 280 -14.93 28.10 12.86
N LYS A 281 -14.41 28.00 14.10
CA LYS A 281 -14.38 26.73 14.84
C LYS A 281 -15.79 26.18 15.00
N GLU A 282 -15.95 24.91 14.79
CA GLU A 282 -17.22 24.20 14.96
C GLU A 282 -17.74 24.37 16.41
N GLY A 283 -18.93 24.98 16.56
CA GLY A 283 -19.56 25.18 17.86
C GLY A 283 -19.50 26.62 18.44
N LEU A 284 -18.88 27.58 17.75
CA LEU A 284 -18.90 29.01 18.07
C LEU A 284 -19.90 29.71 17.14
N GLU A 285 -21.20 29.56 17.40
CA GLU A 285 -22.27 30.09 16.52
C GLU A 285 -23.00 31.30 17.10
N THR A 286 -22.46 32.07 18.07
CA THR A 286 -23.03 33.34 18.47
C THR A 286 -22.34 34.48 17.76
N ASN A 287 -23.13 35.36 17.07
CA ASN A 287 -22.64 36.51 16.30
C ASN A 287 -21.74 37.48 17.12
N ALA A 288 -21.85 37.47 18.43
CA ALA A 288 -21.00 38.25 19.34
C ALA A 288 -19.57 37.71 19.46
N ASP A 289 -19.41 36.37 19.39
CA ASP A 289 -18.10 35.68 19.47
C ASP A 289 -17.34 35.76 18.13
N ILE A 290 -18.07 35.83 17.00
CA ILE A 290 -17.49 36.00 15.66
C ILE A 290 -16.84 37.37 15.54
N ILE A 291 -17.50 38.44 16.01
CA ILE A 291 -16.98 39.81 15.95
C ILE A 291 -15.77 39.99 16.89
N LYS A 292 -15.77 39.35 18.06
CA LYS A 292 -14.61 39.37 18.96
C LYS A 292 -13.42 38.62 18.39
N ASN A 293 -13.65 37.43 17.82
CA ASN A 293 -12.57 36.61 17.24
C ASN A 293 -12.03 37.25 15.94
N GLU A 294 -12.86 37.86 15.08
CA GLU A 294 -12.37 38.61 13.90
C GLU A 294 -11.49 39.80 14.25
N ASN A 295 -11.80 40.49 15.35
CA ASN A 295 -10.97 41.60 15.81
C ASN A 295 -9.67 41.12 16.49
N GLU A 296 -9.72 40.02 17.25
CA GLU A 296 -8.52 39.43 17.84
C GLU A 296 -7.62 38.76 16.78
N ASP A 297 -8.19 38.15 15.74
CA ASP A 297 -7.44 37.54 14.66
C ASP A 297 -6.86 38.58 13.71
N LYS A 298 -7.56 39.68 13.42
CA LYS A 298 -6.99 40.83 12.67
C LYS A 298 -5.85 41.48 13.43
N GLN A 299 -5.97 41.68 14.72
CA GLN A 299 -4.90 42.19 15.57
C GLN A 299 -3.71 41.22 15.69
N LYS A 300 -3.97 39.92 15.74
CA LYS A 300 -2.92 38.88 15.70
C LYS A 300 -2.29 38.73 14.32
N GLU A 301 -3.03 38.90 13.23
CA GLU A 301 -2.49 38.90 11.86
C GLU A 301 -1.66 40.16 11.55
N GLU A 302 -2.06 41.34 12.00
CA GLU A 302 -1.26 42.55 11.84
C GLU A 302 0.03 42.50 12.67
N VAL A 303 -0.02 42.00 13.90
CA VAL A 303 1.17 41.79 14.75
C VAL A 303 2.04 40.64 14.20
N LYS A 304 1.46 39.62 13.52
CA LYS A 304 2.21 38.55 12.86
C LYS A 304 2.85 38.97 11.54
N LYS A 305 2.21 39.85 10.75
CA LYS A 305 2.79 40.36 9.49
C LYS A 305 4.06 41.17 9.67
N GLU A 306 4.19 41.90 10.79
CA GLU A 306 5.38 42.68 11.08
C GLU A 306 6.58 41.89 11.62
N LYS A 307 6.39 40.65 12.08
CA LYS A 307 7.41 39.92 12.89
C LYS A 307 8.08 38.73 12.23
N TYR A 308 7.62 38.23 11.06
CA TYR A 308 8.11 36.93 10.57
C TYR A 308 8.61 36.95 9.14
N GLY A 309 9.92 36.99 8.97
CA GLY A 309 10.58 36.48 7.76
C GLY A 309 10.33 34.97 7.62
N ILE A 310 9.73 34.57 6.49
CA ILE A 310 9.21 33.22 6.18
C ILE A 310 10.18 32.04 6.49
N THR A 311 11.48 32.32 6.58
CA THR A 311 12.53 31.31 6.75
C THR A 311 13.09 31.18 8.19
N LYS A 312 12.86 32.16 9.07
CA LYS A 312 13.52 32.22 10.39
C LYS A 312 13.02 31.20 11.40
N ASP A 313 11.80 30.67 11.24
CA ASP A 313 11.15 29.79 12.24
C ASP A 313 11.22 28.30 11.92
N PHE A 314 11.67 27.93 10.73
CA PHE A 314 11.75 26.50 10.32
C PHE A 314 12.70 25.70 11.22
N LEU A 315 13.91 26.18 11.41
CA LEU A 315 14.90 25.55 12.28
C LEU A 315 14.47 25.47 13.75
N PRO A 316 13.92 26.55 14.36
CA PRO A 316 13.34 26.50 15.70
C PRO A 316 12.21 25.47 15.83
N PHE A 317 11.30 25.35 14.88
CA PHE A 317 10.23 24.36 14.91
C PHE A 317 10.73 22.93 14.76
N MET A 318 11.68 22.70 13.85
CA MET A 318 12.37 21.40 13.74
C MET A 318 13.09 21.02 15.05
N LYS A 319 13.79 21.97 15.68
CA LYS A 319 14.42 21.76 16.98
C LYS A 319 13.39 21.49 18.08
N SER A 320 12.27 22.21 18.12
CA SER A 320 11.17 22.00 19.06
C SER A 320 10.59 20.59 18.96
N LEU A 321 10.29 20.13 17.73
CA LEU A 321 9.75 18.79 17.46
C LEU A 321 10.78 17.69 17.83
N SER A 322 12.04 17.86 17.42
CA SER A 322 13.11 16.89 17.71
C SER A 322 13.46 16.80 19.20
N CYS A 323 13.26 17.87 19.96
CA CYS A 323 13.45 17.88 21.41
C CYS A 323 12.24 17.35 22.20
N ASN A 324 11.08 17.11 21.54
CA ASN A 324 9.91 16.54 22.19
C ASN A 324 10.06 15.01 22.34
N PRO A 325 10.31 14.46 23.53
CA PRO A 325 10.59 13.03 23.70
C PRO A 325 9.38 12.16 23.38
N ILE A 326 8.15 12.62 23.65
CA ILE A 326 6.92 11.86 23.34
C ILE A 326 6.75 11.76 21.84
N TYR A 327 6.99 12.84 21.11
CA TYR A 327 6.90 12.87 19.65
C TYR A 327 7.96 11.97 18.98
N MET A 328 9.21 12.03 19.44
CA MET A 328 10.30 11.20 18.90
C MET A 328 10.09 9.70 19.17
N LEU A 329 9.63 9.36 20.37
CA LEU A 329 9.27 7.97 20.69
C LEU A 329 8.08 7.49 19.86
N PHE A 330 7.11 8.36 19.59
CA PHE A 330 5.98 8.03 18.72
C PHE A 330 6.43 7.75 17.28
N ILE A 331 7.33 8.57 16.73
CA ILE A 331 7.95 8.29 15.42
C ILE A 331 8.65 6.93 15.44
N LEU A 332 9.42 6.62 16.46
CA LEU A 332 10.12 5.34 16.60
C LEU A 332 9.14 4.16 16.58
N VAL A 333 8.08 4.22 17.40
CA VAL A 333 7.00 3.21 17.40
C VAL A 333 6.40 3.07 16.01
N SER A 334 6.06 4.19 15.36
CA SER A 334 5.44 4.20 14.03
C SER A 334 6.36 3.60 12.97
N VAL A 335 7.66 3.92 12.98
CA VAL A 335 8.64 3.35 12.04
C VAL A 335 8.73 1.84 12.21
N ILE A 336 8.83 1.33 13.44
CA ILE A 336 8.93 -0.11 13.72
C ILE A 336 7.64 -0.83 13.27
N GLN A 337 6.48 -0.31 13.63
CA GLN A 337 5.19 -0.91 13.26
C GLN A 337 4.94 -0.84 11.75
N PHE A 338 5.33 0.26 11.10
CA PHE A 338 5.17 0.41 9.65
C PHE A 338 6.07 -0.54 8.86
N ASN A 339 7.29 -0.85 9.34
CA ASN A 339 8.13 -1.90 8.75
C ASN A 339 7.40 -3.26 8.74
N ALA A 340 6.82 -3.67 9.87
CA ALA A 340 6.07 -4.92 9.96
C ALA A 340 4.82 -4.90 9.06
N PHE A 341 4.12 -3.78 9.00
CA PHE A 341 2.91 -3.61 8.18
C PHE A 341 3.20 -3.69 6.67
N VAL A 342 4.27 -3.02 6.20
CA VAL A 342 4.69 -3.06 4.78
C VAL A 342 5.02 -4.48 4.36
N ASN A 343 5.76 -5.25 5.20
CA ASN A 343 6.03 -6.65 4.90
C ASN A 343 4.74 -7.46 4.73
N MET A 344 3.82 -7.34 5.69
CA MET A 344 2.56 -8.08 5.66
C MET A 344 1.76 -7.82 4.38
N ILE A 345 1.61 -6.56 3.98
CA ILE A 345 0.85 -6.22 2.78
C ILE A 345 1.57 -6.62 1.50
N SER A 346 2.87 -6.35 1.40
CA SER A 346 3.62 -6.57 0.16
C SER A 346 3.77 -8.05 -0.19
N PHE A 347 3.93 -8.91 0.82
CA PHE A 347 4.25 -10.32 0.60
C PHE A 347 3.11 -11.28 0.97
N MET A 348 1.97 -10.77 1.45
CA MET A 348 0.81 -11.61 1.77
C MET A 348 0.31 -12.43 0.57
N PRO A 349 0.18 -11.89 -0.65
CA PRO A 349 -0.22 -12.70 -1.79
C PRO A 349 0.74 -13.86 -2.04
N LYS A 350 2.04 -13.59 -1.99
CA LYS A 350 3.10 -14.58 -2.17
C LYS A 350 3.09 -15.64 -1.06
N TYR A 351 2.83 -15.22 0.18
CA TYR A 351 2.68 -16.14 1.31
C TYR A 351 1.47 -17.06 1.13
N LEU A 352 0.33 -16.51 0.71
CA LEU A 352 -0.88 -17.31 0.46
C LEU A 352 -0.68 -18.30 -0.68
N GLU A 353 -0.02 -17.90 -1.76
CA GLU A 353 0.33 -18.76 -2.89
C GLU A 353 1.23 -19.92 -2.44
N GLN A 354 2.33 -19.64 -1.74
CA GLN A 354 3.29 -20.66 -1.34
C GLN A 354 2.77 -21.56 -0.22
N GLN A 355 2.09 -20.98 0.78
CA GLN A 355 1.61 -21.74 1.94
C GLN A 355 0.34 -22.54 1.64
N TYR A 356 -0.61 -21.99 0.89
CA TYR A 356 -1.92 -22.60 0.66
C TYR A 356 -2.14 -23.08 -0.78
N GLY A 357 -1.25 -22.79 -1.72
CA GLY A 357 -1.31 -23.27 -3.10
C GLY A 357 -2.37 -22.59 -3.98
N ILE A 358 -2.86 -21.41 -3.58
CA ILE A 358 -3.84 -20.64 -4.38
C ILE A 358 -3.14 -19.77 -5.43
N SER A 359 -3.86 -19.40 -6.50
CA SER A 359 -3.32 -18.50 -7.52
C SER A 359 -3.00 -17.12 -6.94
N SER A 360 -2.02 -16.41 -7.50
CA SER A 360 -1.67 -15.05 -7.09
C SER A 360 -2.85 -14.07 -7.25
N SER A 361 -3.66 -14.21 -8.30
CA SER A 361 -4.86 -13.41 -8.54
C SER A 361 -5.93 -13.64 -7.47
N ASP A 362 -6.17 -14.90 -7.08
CA ASP A 362 -7.13 -15.26 -6.03
C ASP A 362 -6.64 -14.77 -4.66
N ALA A 363 -5.34 -14.88 -4.39
CA ALA A 363 -4.74 -14.37 -3.17
C ALA A 363 -4.97 -12.86 -3.00
N ILE A 364 -4.75 -12.06 -4.06
CA ILE A 364 -5.00 -10.61 -4.06
C ILE A 364 -6.49 -10.30 -3.88
N PHE A 365 -7.35 -11.04 -4.55
CA PHE A 365 -8.80 -10.88 -4.44
C PHE A 365 -9.30 -11.19 -3.01
N LEU A 366 -8.90 -12.32 -2.44
CA LEU A 366 -9.25 -12.72 -1.07
C LEU A 366 -8.72 -11.72 -0.03
N MET A 367 -7.47 -11.29 -0.18
CA MET A 367 -6.91 -10.24 0.67
C MET A 367 -7.75 -8.95 0.64
N GLY A 368 -8.18 -8.54 -0.56
CA GLY A 368 -9.03 -7.36 -0.73
C GLY A 368 -10.38 -7.51 -0.02
N ILE A 369 -11.09 -8.60 -0.22
CA ILE A 369 -12.43 -8.82 0.35
C ILE A 369 -12.40 -9.04 1.86
N TYR A 370 -11.44 -9.82 2.37
CA TYR A 370 -11.40 -10.14 3.80
C TYR A 370 -10.80 -9.02 4.66
N ASN A 371 -9.83 -8.24 4.15
CA ASN A 371 -9.15 -7.24 4.97
C ASN A 371 -9.70 -5.81 4.81
N LEU A 372 -10.03 -5.36 3.59
CA LEU A 372 -10.41 -3.96 3.37
C LEU A 372 -11.73 -3.56 4.06
N PRO A 373 -12.85 -4.31 4.00
CA PRO A 373 -14.08 -3.93 4.67
C PRO A 373 -13.94 -3.84 6.20
N PRO A 374 -13.30 -4.81 6.92
CA PRO A 374 -13.06 -4.68 8.35
C PRO A 374 -12.24 -3.46 8.72
N ILE A 375 -11.22 -3.09 7.92
CA ILE A 375 -10.42 -1.90 8.15
C ILE A 375 -11.28 -0.63 8.04
N CYS A 376 -12.14 -0.52 7.01
CA CYS A 376 -13.08 0.61 6.87
C CYS A 376 -14.00 0.75 8.09
N ILE A 377 -14.60 -0.37 8.51
CA ILE A 377 -15.50 -0.41 9.67
C ILE A 377 -14.73 -0.02 10.95
N GLY A 378 -13.51 -0.50 11.12
CA GLY A 378 -12.67 -0.20 12.28
C GLY A 378 -12.31 1.28 12.41
N TYR A 379 -11.96 1.96 11.31
CA TYR A 379 -11.70 3.41 11.33
C TYR A 379 -12.95 4.21 11.71
N ILE A 380 -14.11 3.88 11.14
CA ILE A 380 -15.37 4.56 11.45
C ILE A 380 -15.74 4.35 12.92
N ILE A 381 -15.71 3.11 13.40
CA ILE A 381 -16.03 2.78 14.80
C ILE A 381 -15.02 3.42 15.76
N GLY A 382 -13.73 3.40 15.46
CA GLY A 382 -12.68 4.06 16.24
C GLY A 382 -12.94 5.55 16.41
N GLY A 383 -13.29 6.24 15.31
CA GLY A 383 -13.67 7.65 15.34
C GLY A 383 -14.95 7.90 16.15
N LEU A 384 -15.98 7.04 16.01
CA LEU A 384 -17.24 7.13 16.75
C LEU A 384 -17.04 6.92 18.27
N ILE A 385 -16.23 5.94 18.66
CA ILE A 385 -15.91 5.67 20.07
C ILE A 385 -15.22 6.89 20.68
N MET A 386 -14.21 7.44 20.01
CA MET A 386 -13.49 8.62 20.47
C MET A 386 -14.44 9.82 20.66
N LYS A 387 -15.38 10.02 19.74
CA LYS A 387 -16.39 11.07 19.82
C LYS A 387 -17.39 10.85 20.94
N LYS A 388 -18.01 9.64 20.99
CA LYS A 388 -19.12 9.32 21.94
C LYS A 388 -18.66 9.38 23.39
N PHE A 389 -17.47 8.85 23.68
CA PHE A 389 -16.95 8.78 25.05
C PHE A 389 -16.06 9.96 25.41
N LYS A 390 -15.88 10.97 24.54
CA LYS A 390 -15.06 12.17 24.75
C LYS A 390 -13.66 11.83 25.30
N ILE A 391 -13.02 10.83 24.71
CA ILE A 391 -11.80 10.22 25.19
C ILE A 391 -10.65 11.24 25.23
N THR A 392 -9.99 11.35 26.38
CA THR A 392 -8.81 12.21 26.56
C THR A 392 -7.57 11.60 25.91
N VAL A 393 -6.51 12.40 25.71
CA VAL A 393 -5.26 11.94 25.10
C VAL A 393 -4.63 10.77 25.86
N LYS A 394 -4.65 10.82 27.19
CA LYS A 394 -4.14 9.75 28.05
C LYS A 394 -4.92 8.45 27.90
N GLN A 395 -6.25 8.55 27.89
CA GLN A 395 -7.13 7.39 27.66
C GLN A 395 -6.94 6.84 26.26
N ALA A 396 -6.80 7.70 25.23
CA ALA A 396 -6.52 7.28 23.85
C ALA A 396 -5.22 6.50 23.72
N ALA A 397 -4.15 6.95 24.39
CA ALA A 397 -2.87 6.24 24.43
C ALA A 397 -2.99 4.85 25.09
N HIS A 398 -3.75 4.74 26.20
CA HIS A 398 -4.00 3.45 26.85
C HIS A 398 -4.83 2.52 25.95
N ILE A 399 -5.91 3.03 25.34
CA ILE A 399 -6.77 2.24 24.44
C ILE A 399 -5.94 1.76 23.25
N GLY A 400 -5.15 2.64 22.61
CA GLY A 400 -4.27 2.26 21.48
C GLY A 400 -3.28 1.17 21.88
N CYS A 401 -2.64 1.26 23.04
CA CYS A 401 -1.70 0.25 23.51
C CYS A 401 -2.37 -1.10 23.78
N TRP A 402 -3.54 -1.13 24.43
CA TRP A 402 -4.27 -2.38 24.71
C TRP A 402 -4.81 -3.04 23.45
N LEU A 403 -5.35 -2.27 22.50
CA LEU A 403 -5.80 -2.79 21.21
C LEU A 403 -4.63 -3.33 20.39
N SER A 404 -3.48 -2.65 20.38
CA SER A 404 -2.28 -3.15 19.72
C SER A 404 -1.75 -4.44 20.37
N LEU A 405 -1.85 -4.57 21.69
CA LEU A 405 -1.49 -5.81 22.37
C LEU A 405 -2.45 -6.96 22.02
N LEU A 406 -3.74 -6.69 21.98
CA LEU A 406 -4.75 -7.67 21.57
C LEU A 406 -4.51 -8.16 20.15
N GLU A 407 -4.26 -7.23 19.20
CA GLU A 407 -3.94 -7.54 17.81
C GLU A 407 -2.65 -8.39 17.71
N TYR A 408 -1.63 -8.03 18.51
CA TYR A 408 -0.38 -8.78 18.57
C TYR A 408 -0.57 -10.22 19.07
N LEU A 409 -1.41 -10.43 20.08
CA LEU A 409 -1.74 -11.77 20.59
C LEU A 409 -2.52 -12.59 19.55
N LEU A 410 -3.48 -11.98 18.85
CA LEU A 410 -4.20 -12.64 17.75
C LEU A 410 -3.27 -13.02 16.60
N TYR A 411 -2.28 -12.18 16.30
CA TYR A 411 -1.30 -12.46 15.25
C TYR A 411 -0.53 -13.76 15.49
N PHE A 412 -0.23 -14.13 16.74
CA PHE A 412 0.41 -15.43 17.05
C PHE A 412 -0.43 -16.63 16.67
N LEU A 413 -1.76 -16.52 16.66
CA LEU A 413 -2.62 -17.61 16.21
C LEU A 413 -2.40 -17.95 14.73
N SER A 414 -1.90 -17.00 13.92
CA SER A 414 -1.55 -17.25 12.51
C SER A 414 -0.45 -18.31 12.34
N PHE A 415 0.42 -18.50 13.35
CA PHE A 415 1.44 -19.55 13.32
C PHE A 415 0.87 -20.97 13.38
N LEU A 416 -0.36 -21.11 13.88
CA LEU A 416 -1.04 -22.41 14.00
C LEU A 416 -1.74 -22.82 12.68
N MET A 417 -1.98 -21.85 11.78
CA MET A 417 -2.67 -22.08 10.50
C MET A 417 -1.65 -22.52 9.44
N THR A 418 -1.34 -23.79 9.42
CA THR A 418 -0.29 -24.36 8.57
C THR A 418 -0.83 -25.38 7.60
N CYS A 419 -0.20 -25.46 6.42
CA CYS A 419 -0.37 -26.55 5.47
C CYS A 419 0.97 -27.24 5.23
N GLU A 420 0.93 -28.48 4.81
CA GLU A 420 2.11 -29.22 4.39
C GLU A 420 2.73 -28.65 3.12
N ASN A 421 4.02 -28.85 2.95
CA ASN A 421 4.72 -28.44 1.73
C ASN A 421 4.14 -29.16 0.52
N SER A 422 4.08 -28.48 -0.63
CA SER A 422 3.78 -29.16 -1.90
C SER A 422 4.89 -30.16 -2.21
N SER A 423 4.54 -31.39 -2.41
CA SER A 423 5.50 -32.46 -2.79
C SER A 423 5.88 -32.26 -4.26
N VAL A 424 7.12 -31.83 -4.51
CA VAL A 424 7.66 -31.67 -5.86
C VAL A 424 8.81 -32.66 -6.03
N VAL A 425 8.62 -33.57 -6.96
CA VAL A 425 9.57 -34.64 -7.25
C VAL A 425 10.88 -34.06 -7.80
N GLY A 426 12.01 -34.50 -7.25
CA GLY A 426 13.34 -34.02 -7.61
C GLY A 426 13.77 -32.73 -6.89
N ILE A 427 12.88 -32.12 -6.03
CA ILE A 427 13.24 -30.95 -5.20
C ILE A 427 13.16 -31.32 -3.71
N ASN A 428 11.99 -31.71 -3.22
CA ASN A 428 11.76 -32.02 -1.81
C ASN A 428 11.16 -33.45 -1.60
N THR A 429 10.95 -34.17 -2.69
CA THR A 429 10.34 -35.51 -2.67
C THR A 429 11.03 -36.38 -3.72
N SER A 430 11.33 -37.65 -3.39
CA SER A 430 11.86 -38.61 -4.35
C SER A 430 10.79 -39.07 -5.34
N TYR A 431 11.19 -39.73 -6.43
CA TYR A 431 10.25 -40.35 -7.39
C TYR A 431 9.42 -41.49 -6.76
N GLU A 432 9.82 -42.02 -5.61
CA GLU A 432 9.07 -42.98 -4.81
C GLU A 432 8.07 -42.33 -3.83
N GLY A 433 7.99 -40.98 -3.79
CA GLY A 433 7.10 -40.23 -2.90
C GLY A 433 7.63 -40.08 -1.47
N ILE A 434 8.90 -40.34 -1.21
CA ILE A 434 9.54 -40.20 0.12
C ILE A 434 10.04 -38.73 0.25
N PRO A 435 9.68 -38.01 1.33
CA PRO A 435 10.21 -36.66 1.57
C PRO A 435 11.74 -36.66 1.72
N GLN A 436 12.41 -35.71 1.07
CA GLN A 436 13.86 -35.52 1.14
C GLN A 436 14.18 -34.18 1.82
N ASP A 437 15.10 -34.23 2.80
CA ASP A 437 15.48 -33.00 3.56
C ASP A 437 16.55 -32.14 2.85
N LEU A 438 17.20 -32.65 1.80
CA LEU A 438 18.26 -31.95 1.08
C LEU A 438 18.02 -32.01 -0.44
N TYR A 439 18.01 -30.86 -1.10
CA TYR A 439 18.09 -30.74 -2.54
C TYR A 439 19.48 -31.18 -3.04
N VAL A 440 19.53 -32.28 -3.76
CA VAL A 440 20.73 -32.74 -4.48
C VAL A 440 20.44 -32.61 -5.98
N GLU A 441 21.21 -31.81 -6.69
CA GLU A 441 20.99 -31.50 -8.13
C GLU A 441 20.97 -32.76 -9.02
N ASN A 442 21.50 -33.87 -8.54
CA ASN A 442 21.55 -35.16 -9.25
C ASN A 442 20.25 -35.99 -9.12
N ASP A 443 19.33 -35.63 -8.21
CA ASP A 443 18.10 -36.41 -7.97
C ASP A 443 16.92 -35.98 -8.86
N ILE A 444 17.15 -35.02 -9.79
CA ILE A 444 16.13 -34.56 -10.74
C ILE A 444 15.84 -35.64 -11.80
N PHE A 445 16.81 -36.51 -12.10
CA PHE A 445 16.68 -37.57 -13.09
C PHE A 445 16.54 -38.92 -12.39
N ALA A 446 15.66 -39.76 -12.92
CA ALA A 446 15.45 -41.14 -12.50
C ALA A 446 15.45 -42.06 -13.71
N ASP A 447 15.50 -43.35 -13.49
CA ASP A 447 15.52 -44.38 -14.58
C ASP A 447 14.34 -44.21 -15.56
N CYS A 448 13.23 -43.63 -15.11
CA CYS A 448 12.03 -43.45 -15.92
C CYS A 448 12.10 -42.24 -16.87
N ASN A 449 13.07 -41.33 -16.71
CA ASN A 449 13.18 -40.11 -17.54
C ASN A 449 14.62 -39.80 -18.00
N VAL A 450 15.59 -40.62 -17.65
CA VAL A 450 17.00 -40.38 -18.00
C VAL A 450 17.22 -40.32 -19.51
N ASP A 451 16.46 -41.09 -20.27
CA ASP A 451 16.55 -41.18 -21.73
C ASP A 451 15.77 -40.05 -22.46
N CYS A 452 14.94 -39.29 -21.70
CA CYS A 452 14.11 -38.21 -22.27
C CYS A 452 14.88 -36.92 -22.60
N ASN A 453 16.13 -36.77 -22.13
CA ASN A 453 16.97 -35.60 -22.38
C ASN A 453 16.32 -34.27 -21.92
N CYS A 454 15.57 -34.29 -20.81
CA CYS A 454 14.77 -33.18 -20.33
C CYS A 454 15.64 -32.01 -19.85
N PRO A 455 15.22 -30.75 -20.11
CA PRO A 455 15.89 -29.60 -19.55
C PRO A 455 15.61 -29.48 -18.03
N SER A 456 16.65 -29.54 -17.21
CA SER A 456 16.55 -29.51 -15.74
C SER A 456 16.17 -28.14 -15.14
N LYS A 457 16.28 -27.08 -15.94
CA LYS A 457 16.09 -25.68 -15.46
C LYS A 457 14.75 -25.06 -15.82
N ILE A 458 13.92 -25.76 -16.60
CA ILE A 458 12.61 -25.25 -17.02
C ILE A 458 11.58 -25.56 -15.94
N TRP A 459 10.87 -24.54 -15.48
CA TRP A 459 9.75 -24.66 -14.57
C TRP A 459 8.42 -24.63 -15.34
N ASP A 460 7.84 -25.79 -15.57
CA ASP A 460 6.53 -25.98 -16.18
C ASP A 460 5.78 -27.12 -15.47
N PRO A 461 5.36 -26.89 -14.22
CA PRO A 461 4.94 -27.94 -13.32
C PRO A 461 3.68 -28.65 -13.81
N VAL A 462 3.67 -29.96 -13.60
CA VAL A 462 2.51 -30.82 -13.87
C VAL A 462 2.16 -31.67 -12.65
N CYS A 463 0.87 -31.87 -12.43
CA CYS A 463 0.35 -32.71 -11.37
C CYS A 463 0.01 -34.08 -11.93
N GLY A 464 0.71 -35.12 -11.46
CA GLY A 464 0.41 -36.50 -11.76
C GLY A 464 -0.85 -36.99 -11.06
N ASN A 465 -1.54 -37.99 -11.64
CA ASN A 465 -2.69 -38.63 -11.01
C ASN A 465 -2.34 -39.49 -9.77
N ASN A 466 -1.03 -39.61 -9.46
CA ASN A 466 -0.52 -40.13 -8.19
C ASN A 466 -0.48 -39.10 -7.06
N GLY A 467 -0.88 -37.83 -7.31
CA GLY A 467 -0.88 -36.75 -6.33
C GLY A 467 0.48 -36.07 -6.12
N LEU A 468 1.50 -36.44 -6.90
CA LEU A 468 2.83 -35.81 -6.85
C LEU A 468 2.96 -34.78 -7.97
N SER A 469 3.61 -33.67 -7.68
CA SER A 469 3.94 -32.64 -8.67
C SER A 469 5.33 -32.89 -9.25
N TYR A 470 5.47 -32.68 -10.56
CA TYR A 470 6.74 -32.81 -11.29
C TYR A 470 7.14 -31.47 -11.87
N LEU A 471 8.45 -31.20 -12.02
CA LEU A 471 8.95 -29.91 -12.54
C LEU A 471 8.49 -29.66 -13.98
N SER A 472 8.30 -30.70 -14.78
CA SER A 472 7.79 -30.58 -16.15
C SER A 472 7.17 -31.91 -16.62
N ALA A 473 6.34 -31.85 -17.65
CA ALA A 473 5.77 -33.03 -18.28
C ALA A 473 6.87 -33.98 -18.81
N CYS A 474 7.99 -33.43 -19.32
CA CYS A 474 9.13 -34.21 -19.73
C CYS A 474 9.75 -35.00 -18.57
N LEU A 475 9.98 -34.37 -17.42
CA LEU A 475 10.53 -35.01 -16.23
C LEU A 475 9.55 -35.97 -15.57
N ALA A 476 8.24 -35.84 -15.82
CA ALA A 476 7.24 -36.85 -15.51
C ALA A 476 7.26 -38.06 -16.51
N GLY A 477 8.07 -37.97 -17.57
CA GLY A 477 8.20 -38.99 -18.60
C GLY A 477 7.00 -39.08 -19.54
N CYS A 478 6.27 -38.00 -19.77
CA CYS A 478 5.07 -37.97 -20.60
C CYS A 478 5.42 -37.90 -22.11
N GLU A 479 4.78 -38.77 -22.93
CA GLU A 479 5.05 -38.89 -24.37
C GLU A 479 4.05 -38.13 -25.25
N THR A 480 2.81 -38.00 -24.78
CA THR A 480 1.73 -37.40 -25.59
C THR A 480 0.94 -36.38 -24.78
N SER A 481 0.33 -35.43 -25.50
CA SER A 481 -0.57 -34.43 -24.89
C SER A 481 -1.87 -34.32 -25.70
N ILE A 482 -2.99 -34.11 -24.99
CA ILE A 482 -4.32 -33.89 -25.56
C ILE A 482 -4.92 -32.62 -24.99
N GLY A 483 -5.56 -31.82 -25.84
CA GLY A 483 -6.15 -30.53 -25.47
C GLY A 483 -5.26 -29.35 -25.84
N THR A 484 -5.73 -28.13 -25.52
CA THR A 484 -5.02 -26.87 -25.79
C THR A 484 -5.14 -25.93 -24.60
N GLY A 485 -4.11 -25.14 -24.36
CA GLY A 485 -4.09 -24.14 -23.28
C GLY A 485 -4.18 -24.80 -21.89
N ILE A 486 -5.01 -24.26 -21.00
CA ILE A 486 -5.13 -24.66 -19.60
C ILE A 486 -5.70 -26.09 -19.44
N ASN A 487 -6.47 -26.57 -20.42
CA ASN A 487 -7.09 -27.90 -20.40
C ASN A 487 -6.19 -29.00 -21.01
N MET A 488 -4.90 -28.75 -21.12
CA MET A 488 -3.95 -29.73 -21.64
C MET A 488 -3.74 -30.86 -20.63
N VAL A 489 -3.90 -32.09 -21.08
CA VAL A 489 -3.67 -33.32 -20.31
C VAL A 489 -2.54 -34.09 -20.98
N PHE A 490 -1.53 -34.46 -20.20
CA PHE A 490 -0.39 -35.26 -20.65
C PHE A 490 -0.69 -36.75 -20.36
N GLN A 491 -0.28 -37.61 -21.26
CA GLN A 491 -0.54 -39.03 -21.19
C GLN A 491 0.73 -39.86 -21.43
N ASN A 492 0.69 -41.14 -21.08
CA ASN A 492 1.81 -42.08 -21.18
C ASN A 492 3.03 -41.57 -20.39
N CYS A 493 2.82 -41.20 -19.12
CA CYS A 493 3.87 -40.65 -18.27
C CYS A 493 4.58 -41.82 -17.53
N SER A 494 5.78 -42.16 -17.95
CA SER A 494 6.55 -43.33 -17.43
C SER A 494 6.93 -43.21 -15.96
N CYS A 495 7.11 -41.99 -15.43
CA CYS A 495 7.45 -41.76 -14.03
C CYS A 495 6.24 -41.76 -13.08
N ILE A 496 5.02 -41.75 -13.61
CA ILE A 496 3.80 -41.76 -12.81
C ILE A 496 3.35 -43.17 -12.56
N GLN A 497 3.71 -43.72 -11.39
CA GLN A 497 3.34 -45.07 -11.02
C GLN A 497 1.89 -45.10 -10.50
N THR A 498 0.97 -45.57 -11.32
CA THR A 498 -0.43 -45.84 -10.95
C THR A 498 -0.93 -47.10 -11.57
N SER A 499 -1.89 -47.79 -10.93
CA SER A 499 -2.53 -49.00 -11.44
C SER A 499 -3.48 -48.78 -12.62
N GLY A 500 -3.46 -47.60 -13.23
CA GLY A 500 -4.32 -47.18 -14.34
C GLY A 500 -3.60 -46.31 -15.35
N ASN A 501 -4.32 -45.43 -16.05
CA ASN A 501 -3.76 -44.45 -17.00
C ASN A 501 -2.77 -43.53 -16.31
N SER A 502 -1.49 -43.52 -16.71
CA SER A 502 -0.47 -42.60 -16.24
C SER A 502 -0.64 -41.27 -16.95
N SER A 503 -1.31 -40.34 -16.30
CA SER A 503 -1.60 -39.00 -16.85
C SER A 503 -1.24 -37.88 -15.88
N ALA A 504 -0.96 -36.70 -16.42
CA ALA A 504 -0.71 -35.49 -15.67
C ALA A 504 -1.50 -34.31 -16.23
N VAL A 505 -1.83 -33.36 -15.39
CA VAL A 505 -2.46 -32.10 -15.76
C VAL A 505 -1.53 -30.93 -15.45
N LEU A 506 -1.68 -29.82 -16.17
CA LEU A 506 -0.88 -28.61 -15.95
C LEU A 506 -1.08 -28.06 -14.55
N GLY A 507 0.02 -27.59 -13.93
CA GLY A 507 0.04 -26.96 -12.62
C GLY A 507 0.53 -27.86 -11.49
N LEU A 508 0.65 -27.30 -10.29
CA LEU A 508 0.94 -28.04 -9.07
C LEU A 508 -0.31 -28.78 -8.59
N CYS A 509 -0.12 -29.91 -7.91
CA CYS A 509 -1.21 -30.64 -7.29
C CYS A 509 -1.88 -29.83 -6.16
N ASP A 510 -3.19 -29.98 -6.02
CA ASP A 510 -3.94 -29.35 -4.94
C ASP A 510 -3.50 -29.89 -3.56
N LYS A 511 -3.37 -28.98 -2.60
CA LYS A 511 -2.93 -29.30 -1.22
C LYS A 511 -3.98 -30.02 -0.35
N GLY A 512 -5.14 -30.33 -0.91
CA GLY A 512 -6.20 -31.05 -0.23
C GLY A 512 -7.18 -30.17 0.56
N PRO A 513 -8.31 -30.74 1.04
CA PRO A 513 -9.40 -30.00 1.69
C PRO A 513 -9.01 -29.39 3.05
N ASP A 514 -8.10 -30.03 3.80
CA ASP A 514 -7.65 -29.53 5.10
C ASP A 514 -6.90 -28.20 4.95
N CYS A 515 -6.14 -28.04 3.87
CA CYS A 515 -5.44 -26.80 3.57
C CYS A 515 -6.39 -25.66 3.20
N SER A 516 -7.47 -25.95 2.47
CA SER A 516 -8.50 -24.95 2.14
C SER A 516 -9.23 -24.47 3.40
N LEU A 517 -9.46 -25.34 4.38
CA LEU A 517 -10.04 -24.98 5.67
C LEU A 517 -9.09 -24.10 6.49
N MET A 518 -7.80 -24.43 6.54
CA MET A 518 -6.78 -23.60 7.21
C MET A 518 -6.64 -22.23 6.56
N LEU A 519 -6.75 -22.12 5.24
CA LEU A 519 -6.81 -20.85 4.52
C LEU A 519 -8.00 -19.99 4.99
N GLN A 520 -9.19 -20.57 5.11
CA GLN A 520 -10.37 -19.85 5.58
C GLN A 520 -10.18 -19.31 7.01
N TYR A 521 -9.66 -20.15 7.93
CA TYR A 521 -9.34 -19.70 9.29
C TYR A 521 -8.30 -18.57 9.30
N PHE A 522 -7.25 -18.68 8.48
CA PHE A 522 -6.25 -17.62 8.34
C PHE A 522 -6.87 -16.31 7.84
N LEU A 523 -7.75 -16.35 6.84
CA LEU A 523 -8.42 -15.16 6.30
C LEU A 523 -9.36 -14.51 7.32
N ILE A 524 -10.13 -15.30 8.08
CA ILE A 524 -10.99 -14.80 9.15
C ILE A 524 -10.14 -14.15 10.25
N LEU A 525 -9.06 -14.80 10.67
CA LEU A 525 -8.15 -14.25 11.66
C LEU A 525 -7.48 -12.95 11.19
N SER A 526 -7.07 -12.91 9.92
CA SER A 526 -6.52 -11.71 9.28
C SER A 526 -7.54 -10.56 9.24
N ALA A 527 -8.81 -10.86 8.96
CA ALA A 527 -9.90 -9.89 8.98
C ALA A 527 -10.12 -9.31 10.40
N MET A 528 -10.12 -10.15 11.43
CA MET A 528 -10.24 -9.72 12.83
C MET A 528 -9.05 -8.87 13.26
N SER A 529 -7.83 -9.28 12.90
CA SER A 529 -6.59 -8.54 13.18
C SER A 529 -6.62 -7.17 12.50
N SER A 530 -7.02 -7.11 11.23
CA SER A 530 -7.17 -5.88 10.45
C SER A 530 -8.20 -4.91 11.05
N PHE A 531 -9.32 -5.44 11.56
CA PHE A 531 -10.34 -4.65 12.25
C PHE A 531 -9.79 -4.03 13.54
N ILE A 532 -9.11 -4.80 14.39
CA ILE A 532 -8.55 -4.33 15.65
C ILE A 532 -7.42 -3.32 15.41
N TYR A 533 -6.57 -3.59 14.41
CA TYR A 533 -5.51 -2.66 13.99
C TYR A 533 -6.08 -1.29 13.59
N SER A 534 -7.10 -1.26 12.76
CA SER A 534 -7.73 -0.01 12.31
C SER A 534 -8.49 0.71 13.43
N LEU A 535 -9.08 -0.04 14.37
CA LEU A 535 -9.71 0.52 15.57
C LEU A 535 -8.69 1.23 16.47
N ALA A 536 -7.45 0.70 16.57
CA ALA A 536 -6.34 1.28 17.33
C ALA A 536 -5.70 2.50 16.65
N ALA A 537 -5.77 2.59 15.33
CA ALA A 537 -5.08 3.61 14.54
C ALA A 537 -5.56 5.04 14.85
N ILE A 538 -6.88 5.27 14.98
CA ILE A 538 -7.42 6.61 15.27
C ILE A 538 -6.99 7.13 16.65
N PRO A 539 -7.13 6.39 17.76
CA PRO A 539 -6.59 6.80 19.04
C PRO A 539 -5.08 7.11 18.98
N GLY A 540 -4.30 6.26 18.34
CA GLY A 540 -2.86 6.48 18.15
C GLY A 540 -2.54 7.77 17.41
N TYR A 541 -3.22 8.03 16.31
CA TYR A 541 -3.03 9.25 15.52
C TYR A 541 -3.41 10.53 16.29
N MET A 542 -4.47 10.45 17.11
CA MET A 542 -4.89 11.56 17.98
C MET A 542 -3.85 11.88 19.05
N VAL A 543 -3.15 10.88 19.60
CA VAL A 543 -2.02 11.11 20.51
C VAL A 543 -0.92 11.90 19.81
N LEU A 544 -0.54 11.51 18.59
CA LEU A 544 0.45 12.24 17.78
C LEU A 544 0.06 13.72 17.61
N LEU A 545 -1.16 13.99 17.13
CA LEU A 545 -1.61 15.35 16.82
C LEU A 545 -1.73 16.26 18.04
N ARG A 546 -2.09 15.69 19.19
CA ARG A 546 -2.34 16.45 20.43
C ARG A 546 -1.11 16.63 21.31
N CYS A 547 -0.02 15.89 21.04
CA CYS A 547 1.28 16.12 21.68
C CYS A 547 2.09 17.26 21.06
N MET A 548 1.59 17.89 19.99
CA MET A 548 2.25 18.99 19.26
C MET A 548 1.49 20.30 19.44
N LYS A 549 2.21 21.42 19.34
CA LYS A 549 1.59 22.76 19.31
C LYS A 549 0.80 22.94 18.00
N SER A 550 -0.26 23.76 18.02
CA SER A 550 -1.13 23.97 16.85
C SER A 550 -0.35 24.45 15.61
N GLU A 551 0.66 25.30 15.80
CA GLU A 551 1.48 25.85 14.73
C GLU A 551 2.44 24.84 14.11
N GLU A 552 2.81 23.81 14.86
CA GLU A 552 3.80 22.79 14.47
C GLU A 552 3.16 21.50 13.91
N LYS A 553 1.83 21.33 14.01
CA LYS A 553 1.11 20.08 13.66
C LYS A 553 1.38 19.61 12.22
N SER A 554 1.30 20.52 11.25
CA SER A 554 1.51 20.15 9.85
C SER A 554 2.94 19.72 9.57
N LEU A 555 3.93 20.43 10.13
CA LEU A 555 5.33 20.06 10.04
C LEU A 555 5.58 18.73 10.75
N GLY A 556 4.96 18.53 11.91
CA GLY A 556 5.05 17.27 12.67
C GLY A 556 4.49 16.07 11.92
N VAL A 557 3.32 16.21 11.28
CA VAL A 557 2.76 15.15 10.42
C VAL A 557 3.67 14.88 9.22
N GLY A 558 4.20 15.93 8.60
CA GLY A 558 5.14 15.81 7.48
C GLY A 558 6.43 15.11 7.88
N LEU A 559 7.04 15.47 9.01
CA LEU A 559 8.25 14.84 9.51
C LEU A 559 8.02 13.38 9.92
N HIS A 560 6.87 13.07 10.55
CA HIS A 560 6.46 11.69 10.84
C HIS A 560 6.36 10.87 9.55
N THR A 561 5.67 11.40 8.53
CA THR A 561 5.53 10.72 7.24
C THR A 561 6.89 10.58 6.54
N PHE A 562 7.75 11.58 6.59
CA PHE A 562 9.10 11.51 6.05
C PHE A 562 9.90 10.38 6.71
N CYS A 563 9.93 10.34 8.04
CA CYS A 563 10.66 9.30 8.77
C CYS A 563 10.12 7.90 8.49
N THR A 564 8.80 7.72 8.48
CA THR A 564 8.20 6.40 8.18
C THR A 564 8.48 5.92 6.77
N ARG A 565 8.50 6.82 5.76
CA ARG A 565 8.83 6.46 4.38
C ARG A 565 10.31 6.13 4.19
N VAL A 566 11.22 6.94 4.79
CA VAL A 566 12.67 6.74 4.66
C VAL A 566 13.14 5.48 5.41
N PHE A 567 12.66 5.26 6.63
CA PHE A 567 13.17 4.19 7.49
C PHE A 567 12.34 2.90 7.45
N ALA A 568 11.15 2.94 6.83
CA ALA A 568 10.29 1.77 6.69
C ALA A 568 9.79 1.57 5.26
N GLY A 569 9.16 2.55 4.64
CA GLY A 569 8.50 2.39 3.33
C GLY A 569 9.45 1.94 2.22
N ILE A 570 10.65 2.51 2.15
CA ILE A 570 11.66 2.16 1.14
C ILE A 570 12.44 0.89 1.52
N PRO A 571 13.03 0.77 2.73
CA PRO A 571 13.91 -0.37 3.02
C PRO A 571 13.18 -1.67 3.31
N ALA A 572 11.94 -1.63 3.87
CA ALA A 572 11.24 -2.85 4.27
C ALA A 572 11.04 -3.85 3.12
N PRO A 573 10.50 -3.49 1.95
CA PRO A 573 10.33 -4.45 0.86
C PRO A 573 11.64 -5.07 0.40
N ILE A 574 12.75 -4.33 0.49
CA ILE A 574 14.07 -4.77 0.03
C ILE A 574 14.62 -5.85 0.95
N TYR A 575 14.75 -5.58 2.26
CA TYR A 575 15.35 -6.55 3.18
C TYR A 575 14.44 -7.74 3.47
N PHE A 576 13.10 -7.55 3.51
CA PHE A 576 12.17 -8.66 3.65
C PHE A 576 12.16 -9.54 2.40
N GLY A 577 12.18 -8.94 1.20
CA GLY A 577 12.30 -9.67 -0.06
C GLY A 577 13.57 -10.51 -0.12
N ALA A 578 14.72 -9.92 0.24
CA ALA A 578 16.00 -10.63 0.26
C ALA A 578 16.00 -11.81 1.25
N LEU A 579 15.39 -11.64 2.44
CA LEU A 579 15.27 -12.71 3.43
C LEU A 579 14.32 -13.83 2.95
N MET A 580 13.23 -13.48 2.26
CA MET A 580 12.34 -14.49 1.67
C MET A 580 13.02 -15.22 0.52
N ASP A 581 13.73 -14.51 -0.35
CA ASP A 581 14.48 -15.11 -1.46
C ASP A 581 15.57 -16.07 -0.98
N SER A 582 16.12 -15.88 0.23
CA SER A 582 17.07 -16.85 0.83
C SER A 582 16.45 -18.22 1.13
N THR A 583 15.13 -18.33 1.16
CA THR A 583 14.41 -19.62 1.33
C THR A 583 14.04 -20.30 0.01
N CYS A 584 14.56 -19.80 -1.10
CA CYS A 584 14.30 -20.32 -2.43
C CYS A 584 14.95 -21.69 -2.64
N LEU A 585 14.15 -22.68 -3.03
CA LEU A 585 14.62 -24.03 -3.38
C LEU A 585 14.94 -24.15 -4.87
N HIS A 586 14.17 -23.46 -5.74
CA HIS A 586 14.40 -23.51 -7.18
C HIS A 586 14.21 -22.14 -7.84
N TRP A 587 15.28 -21.68 -8.54
CA TRP A 587 15.28 -20.43 -9.27
C TRP A 587 14.88 -20.64 -10.74
N GLY A 588 13.98 -19.80 -11.24
CA GLY A 588 13.70 -19.75 -12.67
C GLY A 588 14.90 -19.21 -13.46
N THR A 589 15.06 -19.61 -14.70
CA THR A 589 16.11 -19.11 -15.60
C THR A 589 15.55 -18.14 -16.62
N LEU A 590 16.20 -16.98 -16.77
CA LEU A 590 15.95 -16.02 -17.83
C LEU A 590 16.70 -16.43 -19.12
N LYS A 591 16.26 -15.86 -20.28
CA LYS A 591 16.80 -16.12 -21.65
C LYS A 591 18.26 -15.84 -21.59
N CYS A 592 19.18 -15.74 -21.15
CA CYS A 592 20.63 -15.53 -21.15
C CYS A 592 21.33 -16.19 -19.94
N GLY A 593 20.64 -17.11 -19.24
CA GLY A 593 21.24 -17.85 -18.12
C GLY A 593 21.31 -17.07 -16.81
N GLU A 594 20.74 -15.87 -16.73
CA GLU A 594 20.60 -15.12 -15.47
C GLU A 594 19.50 -15.76 -14.60
N SER A 595 19.68 -15.71 -13.29
CA SER A 595 18.66 -16.15 -12.33
C SER A 595 17.44 -15.26 -12.40
N GLY A 596 16.28 -15.85 -12.66
CA GLY A 596 14.98 -15.16 -12.66
C GLY A 596 14.33 -15.07 -11.29
N ALA A 597 13.01 -15.08 -11.24
CA ALA A 597 12.26 -15.14 -9.98
C ALA A 597 12.32 -16.55 -9.38
N CYS A 598 12.31 -16.64 -8.07
CA CYS A 598 12.16 -17.93 -7.38
C CYS A 598 10.80 -18.55 -7.67
N ARG A 599 10.78 -19.84 -7.99
CA ARG A 599 9.58 -20.57 -8.38
C ARG A 599 8.96 -21.35 -7.23
N ILE A 600 9.78 -21.91 -6.36
CA ILE A 600 9.33 -22.65 -5.18
C ILE A 600 10.19 -22.28 -3.96
N TYR A 601 9.54 -22.16 -2.83
CA TYR A 601 10.15 -21.80 -1.55
C TYR A 601 9.98 -22.96 -0.55
N ASP A 602 10.89 -23.09 0.40
CA ASP A 602 10.63 -23.88 1.60
C ASP A 602 9.55 -23.23 2.44
N SER A 603 8.33 -23.76 2.38
CA SER A 603 7.15 -23.15 3.02
C SER A 603 7.33 -23.00 4.53
N THR A 604 8.11 -23.85 5.18
CA THR A 604 8.33 -23.79 6.63
C THR A 604 9.21 -22.60 7.00
N THR A 605 10.38 -22.49 6.41
CA THR A 605 11.30 -21.35 6.66
C THR A 605 10.71 -20.04 6.16
N PHE A 606 10.03 -20.05 5.01
CA PHE A 606 9.32 -18.89 4.49
C PHE A 606 8.26 -18.37 5.47
N ARG A 607 7.47 -19.25 6.07
CA ARG A 607 6.48 -18.91 7.10
C ARG A 607 7.14 -18.27 8.34
N TYR A 608 8.23 -18.85 8.83
CA TYR A 608 8.95 -18.27 9.98
C TYR A 608 9.50 -16.88 9.68
N ILE A 609 9.99 -16.63 8.48
CA ILE A 609 10.44 -15.29 8.07
C ILE A 609 9.25 -14.35 7.92
N TYR A 610 8.20 -14.77 7.19
CA TYR A 610 7.04 -13.93 6.91
C TYR A 610 6.25 -13.54 8.17
N LEU A 611 6.03 -14.48 9.10
CA LEU A 611 5.29 -14.23 10.34
C LEU A 611 6.22 -13.82 11.50
N GLY A 612 7.38 -14.44 11.64
CA GLY A 612 8.24 -14.30 12.82
C GLY A 612 8.95 -12.95 12.89
N LEU A 613 9.49 -12.45 11.77
CA LEU A 613 10.20 -11.18 11.76
C LEU A 613 9.27 -9.98 12.04
N PRO A 614 8.07 -9.88 11.44
CA PRO A 614 7.09 -8.86 11.84
C PRO A 614 6.62 -9.00 13.29
N ALA A 615 6.49 -10.23 13.82
CA ALA A 615 6.16 -10.45 15.22
C ALA A 615 7.25 -9.87 16.14
N ALA A 616 8.53 -10.14 15.84
CA ALA A 616 9.67 -9.60 16.60
C ALA A 616 9.71 -8.06 16.55
N LEU A 617 9.50 -7.47 15.38
CA LEU A 617 9.44 -6.01 15.22
C LEU A 617 8.29 -5.41 16.02
N ARG A 618 7.08 -5.94 15.90
CA ARG A 618 5.91 -5.47 16.67
C ARG A 618 6.12 -5.63 18.18
N GLY A 619 6.67 -6.77 18.62
CA GLY A 619 7.01 -6.99 20.02
C GLY A 619 7.98 -5.94 20.56
N SER A 620 9.02 -5.59 19.80
CA SER A 620 9.99 -4.56 20.19
C SER A 620 9.36 -3.16 20.29
N SER A 621 8.31 -2.86 19.53
CA SER A 621 7.63 -1.56 19.56
C SER A 621 6.88 -1.27 20.87
N PHE A 622 6.56 -2.31 21.67
CA PHE A 622 5.90 -2.11 22.97
C PHE A 622 6.80 -1.41 24.00
N VAL A 623 8.12 -1.58 23.91
CA VAL A 623 9.07 -0.93 24.85
C VAL A 623 8.95 0.61 24.76
N PRO A 624 9.15 1.25 23.60
CA PRO A 624 8.98 2.69 23.49
C PRO A 624 7.51 3.13 23.71
N ALA A 625 6.51 2.31 23.37
CA ALA A 625 5.11 2.60 23.64
C ALA A 625 4.80 2.69 25.15
N LEU A 626 5.36 1.79 25.98
CA LEU A 626 5.25 1.85 27.43
C LEU A 626 5.93 3.10 28.01
N ILE A 627 7.09 3.49 27.45
CA ILE A 627 7.77 4.74 27.87
C ILE A 627 6.88 5.94 27.58
N ILE A 628 6.20 5.99 26.41
CA ILE A 628 5.21 7.04 26.10
C ILE A 628 4.11 7.10 27.16
N LEU A 629 3.54 5.95 27.56
CA LEU A 629 2.49 5.91 28.59
C LEU A 629 2.97 6.44 29.93
N ILE A 630 4.20 6.13 30.34
CA ILE A 630 4.80 6.62 31.58
C ILE A 630 5.02 8.15 31.50
N LEU A 631 5.52 8.66 30.38
CA LEU A 631 5.72 10.09 30.18
C LEU A 631 4.39 10.86 30.17
N LEU A 632 3.36 10.33 29.48
CA LEU A 632 2.03 10.95 29.45
C LEU A 632 1.35 11.02 30.82
N ARG A 633 1.63 10.10 31.73
CA ARG A 633 1.14 10.18 33.12
C ARG A 633 1.73 11.38 33.88
N LYS A 634 2.98 11.74 33.58
CA LYS A 634 3.71 12.84 34.24
C LYS A 634 3.41 14.22 33.64
N CYS A 635 3.02 14.28 32.36
CA CYS A 635 2.75 15.53 31.66
C CYS A 635 1.26 15.95 31.76
N HIS A 636 1.01 17.24 32.02
CA HIS A 636 -0.30 17.87 31.83
C HIS A 636 -0.38 18.43 30.41
N LEU A 637 -1.29 17.90 29.60
CA LEU A 637 -1.52 18.37 28.22
C LEU A 637 -2.54 19.51 28.22
N PRO A 638 -2.32 20.60 27.44
CA PRO A 638 -3.27 21.69 27.31
C PRO A 638 -4.59 21.16 26.72
N GLY A 639 -5.71 21.37 27.41
CA GLY A 639 -7.06 20.96 27.00
C GLY A 639 -7.81 20.03 27.98
N GLU A 640 -7.18 19.55 29.02
CA GLU A 640 -7.83 18.68 30.03
C GLU A 640 -8.79 19.45 31.00
N ASN A 641 -8.70 20.78 31.07
CA ASN A 641 -9.41 21.59 32.09
C ASN A 641 -10.76 22.17 31.63
N ALA A 642 -11.30 21.79 30.46
CA ALA A 642 -12.56 22.34 29.97
C ALA A 642 -13.83 21.66 30.53
N SER A 643 -13.71 20.65 31.38
CA SER A 643 -14.88 19.87 31.84
C SER A 643 -15.10 19.81 33.36
N SER A 644 -14.31 20.47 34.19
CA SER A 644 -14.61 20.58 35.60
C SER A 644 -14.41 22.03 36.06
N GLY A 645 -15.53 22.73 36.23
CA GLY A 645 -15.56 24.03 36.90
C GLY A 645 -15.13 23.89 38.32
N THR A 646 -14.04 24.53 38.71
CA THR A 646 -13.80 25.06 40.06
C THR A 646 -12.53 25.90 40.06
N GLU A 647 -12.68 27.17 40.42
CA GLU A 647 -11.68 28.26 40.49
C GLU A 647 -10.54 28.08 41.50
N LEU A 648 -10.36 26.92 42.12
CA LEU A 648 -9.42 26.71 43.23
C LEU A 648 -8.12 25.94 42.87
N ILE A 649 -7.82 25.78 41.60
CA ILE A 649 -6.67 24.96 41.12
C ILE A 649 -5.58 25.77 40.39
N GLU A 650 -5.74 27.09 40.18
CA GLU A 650 -4.75 27.89 39.43
C GLU A 650 -3.34 27.88 40.04
N THR A 651 -3.21 27.82 41.35
CA THR A 651 -1.91 27.81 42.03
C THR A 651 -1.18 26.44 41.97
N LYS A 652 -1.91 25.33 41.89
CA LYS A 652 -1.29 23.99 41.75
C LYS A 652 -0.93 23.64 40.29
N VAL A 653 -1.62 24.24 39.33
CA VAL A 653 -1.37 24.02 37.88
C VAL A 653 -0.08 24.71 37.44
N LYS A 654 0.20 25.93 37.92
CA LYS A 654 1.47 26.65 37.63
C LYS A 654 2.72 25.92 38.13
N GLY A 655 2.65 25.21 39.26
CA GLY A 655 3.75 24.40 39.79
C GLY A 655 4.06 23.15 38.91
N LYS A 656 3.05 22.50 38.32
CA LYS A 656 3.21 21.32 37.45
C LYS A 656 3.53 21.65 35.99
N GLU A 657 3.14 22.83 35.52
CA GLU A 657 3.56 23.35 34.21
C GLU A 657 5.06 23.66 34.17
N ASN A 658 5.62 24.09 35.31
CA ASN A 658 7.06 24.28 35.45
C ASN A 658 7.83 22.95 35.46
N GLU A 659 7.28 21.88 36.04
CA GLU A 659 7.91 20.56 36.08
C GLU A 659 8.02 19.93 34.66
N CYS A 660 7.06 20.20 33.78
CA CYS A 660 7.12 19.79 32.37
C CYS A 660 8.10 20.66 31.54
N LYS A 661 8.18 21.97 31.87
CA LYS A 661 9.19 22.89 31.30
C LYS A 661 10.61 22.54 31.78
N ASP A 662 10.77 22.11 33.03
CA ASP A 662 12.07 21.69 33.58
C ASP A 662 12.58 20.37 32.98
N ILE A 663 11.68 19.44 32.60
CA ILE A 663 12.06 18.23 31.84
C ILE A 663 12.52 18.63 30.43
N TYR A 664 11.85 19.62 29.80
CA TYR A 664 12.27 20.19 28.52
C TYR A 664 13.61 20.94 28.61
N GLN A 665 13.84 21.73 29.67
CA GLN A 665 15.09 22.45 29.86
C GLN A 665 16.25 21.57 30.33
N LYS A 666 16.03 20.57 31.17
CA LYS A 666 17.08 19.63 31.57
C LYS A 666 17.62 18.78 30.43
N SER A 667 16.76 18.41 29.46
CA SER A 667 17.24 17.69 28.26
C SER A 667 18.04 18.60 27.30
N THR A 668 17.82 19.91 27.33
CA THR A 668 18.61 20.89 26.54
C THR A 668 19.94 21.23 27.21
N VAL A 669 19.97 21.34 28.53
CA VAL A 669 21.20 21.67 29.29
C VAL A 669 22.18 20.49 29.27
N LEU A 670 21.72 19.24 29.40
CA LEU A 670 22.59 18.06 29.30
C LEU A 670 23.23 17.88 27.91
N LYS A 671 22.61 18.37 26.83
CA LYS A 671 23.22 18.36 25.50
C LYS A 671 24.19 19.51 25.24
N ASP A 672 23.98 20.66 25.86
CA ASP A 672 24.89 21.79 25.72
C ASP A 672 26.18 21.61 26.54
N ASP A 673 26.12 20.85 27.64
CA ASP A 673 27.31 20.49 28.44
C ASP A 673 28.15 19.35 27.81
N GLU A 674 27.50 18.38 27.12
CA GLU A 674 28.21 17.36 26.32
C GLU A 674 28.90 17.93 25.08
N LEU A 675 28.34 19.01 24.48
CA LEU A 675 28.95 19.68 23.33
C LEU A 675 30.13 20.59 23.72
N LYS A 676 30.12 21.13 24.93
CA LYS A 676 31.22 21.97 25.45
C LYS A 676 32.41 21.15 25.98
N THR A 677 32.24 19.86 26.24
CA THR A 677 33.31 18.94 26.68
C THR A 677 33.98 18.21 25.51
N LYS A 678 33.51 18.40 24.26
CA LYS A 678 34.07 17.80 23.04
C LYS A 678 34.61 18.81 22.02
N LEU A 679 34.68 20.11 22.37
CA LEU A 679 35.46 21.15 21.71
C LEU A 679 36.61 21.58 22.63
#